data_d68582223cff2405ad4051df25d6d072
#
_entry.id   d68582223cff2405ad4051df25d6d072
#
_cell.length_a   1.000
_cell.length_b   1.000
_cell.length_c   1.000
_cell.angle_alpha   90.00
_cell.angle_beta   90.00
_cell.angle_gamma   90.00
#
_symmetry.space_group_name_H-M   'P 1'
#
loop_
_entity.id
_entity.type
_entity.pdbx_description
1 polymer ?
#
loop_
_entity_poly.entity_id
_entity_poly.type
_entity_poly.pdbx_seq_one_letter_code
_entity_poly.pdbx_strand_id
1 'polypeptide(L)'
;SIVFWHDADGEFSFSVRNLLPEGIELLYLDDLPALAIKLKVERATPRARFLLYSAKPVPDPANDWLLDIRLRSRSFHADNASILLEDLGLTSQQLRAHLKERAKFLKSKDRVDRLKRWVTPNDAAGDLDRKMIAVLGRAEQPDLSGILLRLFSALVQDGVANLDAEPKAWSDIVANDLVDSFWVLVEQEMGYRDAAPTLRDFLFRILVTDFSRTVSGSCPAQLSHFILNDKARAANASVFVAGWRSHMQHFGSYDALSGKVARELGLTAVIAGLPAESLEESMTFEEVERRIIQDLKDRIIAGAGADMDSLRGLIARRRDGHWANKLLAHSSATTRALASCYDALEAAAGFFELQEKFNAGFGFANAEAGLTAYQSGLFRFDQLYRQSNHAADGVEPMGWALLHELRERIESAYSGWFVPQLGSAWSKVLEGSDGLLSRWKTGAWVNQPDFFEQHVMAHLEAGIRRVFVVISDAFRYEAAEELVREINGKSRFKAALTAMLGVLPSYTALGMASLLPHHTLAYRKNSNLDVMADDAVVSTLEQRSAHLAKYQGIAVKADELLAMGKDKGREFVRDHRVIYVYHDRIDLLGDKQGSEGQTFDAVAQALAELNQLASFIVNSLNGSLVLITADHGFLYQESALDEADKSTLGDKPAGTLRAKKRYLLGQGIGENSKAWCGNTAVTAGTTAGEGSMDFWVPKGAARFHFAGGARFVHGSAMPQEIVIPVITLRE
;
A
#
# COMPACT_ATOMS: atom_id res chain seq x y z
N SER A 1 2.35 -57.80 52.54
CA SER A 1 2.19 -57.08 51.31
C SER A 1 3.39 -57.41 50.41
N ILE A 2 3.13 -57.76 49.11
CA ILE A 2 4.14 -58.18 48.16
C ILE A 2 4.07 -57.26 47.00
N VAL A 3 5.24 -56.75 46.54
CA VAL A 3 5.40 -55.93 45.32
C VAL A 3 6.48 -56.59 44.45
N PHE A 4 6.16 -56.82 43.19
CA PHE A 4 7.16 -57.23 42.18
C PHE A 4 7.72 -56.00 41.49
N TRP A 5 9.03 -55.89 41.44
CA TRP A 5 9.72 -54.88 40.67
C TRP A 5 10.54 -55.51 39.55
N HIS A 6 10.13 -55.32 38.33
CA HIS A 6 10.84 -55.71 37.13
C HIS A 6 11.60 -54.54 36.55
N ASP A 7 12.92 -54.58 36.66
CA ASP A 7 13.88 -53.63 36.09
C ASP A 7 14.54 -54.32 34.90
N ALA A 8 13.85 -54.40 33.79
CA ALA A 8 14.24 -55.19 32.61
C ALA A 8 15.60 -54.83 32.05
N ASP A 9 16.11 -53.64 32.30
CA ASP A 9 17.39 -53.17 31.85
C ASP A 9 18.50 -53.19 32.95
N GLY A 10 18.13 -53.59 34.17
CA GLY A 10 19.04 -53.70 35.30
C GLY A 10 19.58 -52.35 35.83
N GLU A 11 18.92 -51.25 35.50
CA GLU A 11 19.39 -49.89 35.81
C GLU A 11 19.47 -49.62 37.30
N PHE A 12 18.64 -50.29 38.12
CA PHE A 12 18.60 -50.14 39.58
C PHE A 12 19.26 -51.30 40.32
N SER A 13 19.86 -52.28 39.66
CA SER A 13 20.40 -53.50 40.24
C SER A 13 21.38 -53.23 41.39
N PHE A 14 22.22 -52.20 41.29
CA PHE A 14 23.18 -51.79 42.32
C PHE A 14 22.61 -50.88 43.39
N SER A 15 21.51 -50.19 43.15
CA SER A 15 20.94 -49.17 44.04
C SER A 15 19.65 -49.61 44.74
N VAL A 16 18.99 -50.68 44.27
CA VAL A 16 17.67 -51.14 44.83
C VAL A 16 17.67 -51.29 46.35
N ARG A 17 18.75 -51.81 46.92
CA ARG A 17 18.90 -51.98 48.37
C ARG A 17 18.89 -50.66 49.16
N ASN A 18 19.43 -49.59 48.54
CA ASN A 18 19.53 -48.26 49.18
C ASN A 18 18.22 -47.44 49.03
N LEU A 19 17.33 -47.88 48.16
CA LEU A 19 16.07 -47.22 47.87
C LEU A 19 14.92 -47.75 48.72
N LEU A 20 15.16 -48.82 49.48
CA LEU A 20 14.11 -49.49 50.25
C LEU A 20 13.78 -48.74 51.53
N PRO A 21 12.47 -48.52 51.82
CA PRO A 21 12.04 -48.07 53.14
C PRO A 21 12.29 -49.15 54.24
N GLU A 22 12.51 -48.69 55.45
CA GLU A 22 12.66 -49.60 56.57
C GLU A 22 11.48 -50.58 56.75
N GLY A 23 11.78 -51.85 57.04
CA GLY A 23 10.77 -52.88 57.26
C GLY A 23 10.25 -53.56 55.95
N ILE A 24 10.92 -53.38 54.86
CA ILE A 24 10.67 -54.15 53.62
C ILE A 24 11.82 -55.12 53.40
N GLU A 25 11.53 -56.36 53.16
CA GLU A 25 12.52 -57.40 52.84
C GLU A 25 12.70 -57.51 51.31
N LEU A 26 13.96 -57.36 50.80
CA LEU A 26 14.29 -57.47 49.40
C LEU A 26 14.64 -58.91 49.06
N LEU A 27 14.02 -59.46 48.03
CA LEU A 27 14.36 -60.77 47.45
C LEU A 27 14.69 -60.59 45.96
N TYR A 28 15.88 -61.05 45.57
CA TYR A 28 16.26 -61.06 44.17
C TYR A 28 15.72 -62.30 43.49
N LEU A 29 14.82 -62.11 42.53
CA LEU A 29 14.16 -63.21 41.77
C LEU A 29 15.15 -63.96 40.89
N ASP A 30 16.21 -63.28 40.47
CA ASP A 30 17.19 -63.88 39.57
C ASP A 30 18.22 -64.76 40.28
N ASP A 31 18.36 -64.60 41.66
CA ASP A 31 19.34 -65.30 42.46
C ASP A 31 18.74 -66.45 43.26
N LEU A 32 17.44 -66.52 43.39
CA LEU A 32 16.79 -67.50 44.19
C LEU A 32 15.81 -68.42 43.41
N PRO A 33 15.77 -69.71 43.71
CA PRO A 33 14.78 -70.59 43.10
C PRO A 33 13.34 -70.13 43.44
N ALA A 34 12.41 -70.21 42.50
CA ALA A 34 11.02 -69.80 42.68
C ALA A 34 10.36 -70.49 43.86
N LEU A 35 10.67 -71.80 44.11
CA LEU A 35 10.15 -72.52 45.25
C LEU A 35 10.65 -71.93 46.55
N ALA A 36 11.91 -71.51 46.67
CA ALA A 36 12.45 -70.89 47.86
C ALA A 36 11.77 -69.56 48.16
N ILE A 37 11.51 -68.76 47.17
CA ILE A 37 10.80 -67.50 47.27
C ILE A 37 9.37 -67.76 47.72
N LYS A 38 8.70 -68.78 47.16
CA LYS A 38 7.33 -69.14 47.49
C LYS A 38 7.20 -69.64 48.98
N LEU A 39 8.09 -70.51 49.42
CA LEU A 39 8.15 -70.93 50.79
C LEU A 39 8.39 -69.83 51.78
N LYS A 40 9.28 -68.89 51.46
CA LYS A 40 9.57 -67.71 52.28
C LYS A 40 8.40 -66.78 52.39
N VAL A 41 7.78 -66.44 51.35
CA VAL A 41 6.71 -65.45 51.24
C VAL A 41 5.40 -66.02 51.84
N GLU A 42 5.09 -67.31 51.64
CA GLU A 42 3.80 -67.92 52.09
C GLU A 42 3.87 -68.59 53.40
N ARG A 43 5.03 -69.17 53.80
CA ARG A 43 5.12 -69.98 55.04
C ARG A 43 6.10 -69.41 56.07
N ALA A 44 7.29 -69.00 55.69
CA ALA A 44 8.29 -68.55 56.65
C ALA A 44 7.93 -67.21 57.31
N THR A 45 7.59 -66.24 56.54
CA THR A 45 7.27 -64.86 57.01
C THR A 45 6.05 -64.26 56.29
N PRO A 46 4.81 -64.89 56.44
CA PRO A 46 3.64 -64.49 55.62
C PRO A 46 3.10 -63.09 55.95
N ARG A 47 3.50 -62.49 57.07
CA ARG A 47 3.10 -61.13 57.44
C ARG A 47 4.11 -60.06 57.07
N ALA A 48 5.28 -60.41 56.55
CA ALA A 48 6.30 -59.47 56.19
C ALA A 48 5.92 -58.71 54.89
N ARG A 49 6.56 -57.58 54.67
CA ARG A 49 6.48 -56.81 53.41
C ARG A 49 7.65 -57.19 52.55
N PHE A 50 7.36 -57.59 51.30
CA PHE A 50 8.39 -58.02 50.35
C PHE A 50 8.45 -57.13 49.14
N LEU A 51 9.67 -56.81 48.73
CA LEU A 51 9.98 -56.35 47.36
C LEU A 51 10.70 -57.51 46.63
N LEU A 52 10.05 -58.02 45.57
CA LEU A 52 10.61 -59.07 44.74
C LEU A 52 11.20 -58.40 43.49
N TYR A 53 12.52 -58.28 43.45
CA TYR A 53 13.25 -57.57 42.39
C TYR A 53 13.79 -58.54 41.36
N SER A 54 13.67 -58.22 40.09
CA SER A 54 14.33 -58.92 38.96
C SER A 54 14.88 -57.91 37.97
N ALA A 55 16.11 -58.11 37.53
CA ALA A 55 16.74 -57.37 36.44
C ALA A 55 16.36 -57.94 35.04
N LYS A 56 15.28 -58.70 34.98
CA LYS A 56 14.76 -59.28 33.73
C LYS A 56 13.33 -58.85 33.48
N PRO A 57 12.88 -58.89 32.21
CA PRO A 57 11.49 -58.65 31.87
C PRO A 57 10.55 -59.62 32.57
N VAL A 58 9.27 -59.25 32.69
CA VAL A 58 8.23 -60.15 33.25
C VAL A 58 8.19 -61.43 32.39
N PRO A 59 8.32 -62.62 33.03
CA PRO A 59 8.25 -63.89 32.28
C PRO A 59 6.87 -64.08 31.68
N ASP A 60 6.81 -64.86 30.57
CA ASP A 60 5.57 -65.29 29.99
C ASP A 60 4.75 -66.07 31.04
N PRO A 61 3.43 -65.85 31.18
CA PRO A 61 2.58 -66.55 32.16
C PRO A 61 2.74 -68.08 32.14
N ALA A 62 3.00 -68.69 30.99
CA ALA A 62 3.23 -70.14 30.83
C ALA A 62 4.53 -70.60 31.51
N ASN A 63 5.50 -69.70 31.70
CA ASN A 63 6.81 -69.96 32.26
C ASN A 63 7.04 -69.29 33.64
N ASP A 64 6.03 -68.66 34.17
CA ASP A 64 6.13 -67.92 35.46
C ASP A 64 5.75 -68.82 36.62
N TRP A 65 6.73 -69.42 37.24
CA TRP A 65 6.52 -70.28 38.45
C TRP A 65 6.06 -69.49 39.66
N LEU A 66 6.00 -68.16 39.67
CA LEU A 66 5.46 -67.27 40.68
C LEU A 66 4.15 -66.60 40.28
N LEU A 67 3.50 -67.08 39.21
CA LEU A 67 2.32 -66.43 38.62
C LEU A 67 1.19 -66.27 39.65
N ASP A 68 0.96 -67.30 40.48
CA ASP A 68 -0.09 -67.31 41.54
C ASP A 68 0.17 -66.23 42.59
N ILE A 69 1.42 -65.94 42.94
CA ILE A 69 1.79 -64.88 43.86
C ILE A 69 1.68 -63.52 43.11
N ARG A 70 2.12 -63.50 41.91
CA ARG A 70 2.09 -62.26 41.07
C ARG A 70 0.66 -61.74 40.87
N LEU A 71 -0.29 -62.66 40.57
CA LEU A 71 -1.71 -62.33 40.37
C LEU A 71 -2.37 -61.72 41.63
N ARG A 72 -1.82 -62.01 42.83
CA ARG A 72 -2.29 -61.49 44.11
C ARG A 72 -1.46 -60.32 44.66
N SER A 73 -0.47 -59.89 43.93
CA SER A 73 0.53 -58.87 44.31
C SER A 73 0.41 -57.63 43.47
N ARG A 74 1.11 -56.55 43.84
CA ARG A 74 1.27 -55.38 43.00
C ARG A 74 2.54 -55.56 42.19
N SER A 75 2.48 -55.22 40.91
CA SER A 75 3.65 -55.12 40.04
C SER A 75 4.09 -53.67 39.96
N PHE A 76 5.37 -53.44 40.09
CA PHE A 76 6.00 -52.17 39.91
C PHE A 76 7.05 -52.29 38.78
N HIS A 77 6.95 -51.40 37.82
CA HIS A 77 7.88 -51.31 36.69
C HIS A 77 8.59 -49.98 36.80
N ALA A 78 9.82 -49.95 37.18
CA ALA A 78 10.61 -48.75 37.27
C ALA A 78 11.94 -48.93 36.57
N ASP A 79 11.89 -48.93 35.28
CA ASP A 79 12.99 -48.49 34.43
C ASP A 79 12.72 -47.05 34.01
N ASN A 80 13.79 -46.33 33.62
CA ASN A 80 13.67 -44.94 33.25
C ASN A 80 12.64 -44.69 32.12
N ALA A 81 12.46 -45.65 31.21
CA ALA A 81 11.48 -45.54 30.14
C ALA A 81 10.03 -45.69 30.69
N SER A 82 9.79 -46.59 31.66
CA SER A 82 8.47 -46.74 32.29
C SER A 82 8.10 -45.53 33.15
N ILE A 83 9.06 -44.96 33.90
CA ILE A 83 8.85 -43.71 34.64
C ILE A 83 8.51 -42.58 33.69
N LEU A 84 9.23 -42.46 32.54
CA LEU A 84 8.97 -41.43 31.53
C LEU A 84 7.60 -41.64 30.84
N LEU A 85 7.17 -42.88 30.59
CA LEU A 85 5.81 -43.14 30.10
C LEU A 85 4.72 -42.61 31.04
N GLU A 86 4.85 -42.92 32.32
CA GLU A 86 3.92 -42.43 33.34
C GLU A 86 3.98 -40.91 33.50
N ASP A 87 5.19 -40.37 33.52
CA ASP A 87 5.45 -38.93 33.68
C ASP A 87 4.97 -38.08 32.50
N LEU A 88 4.96 -38.66 31.27
CA LEU A 88 4.40 -38.10 30.06
C LEU A 88 2.91 -38.40 29.88
N GLY A 89 2.31 -39.25 30.72
CA GLY A 89 0.90 -39.65 30.62
C GLY A 89 0.60 -40.58 29.41
N LEU A 90 1.59 -41.30 28.90
CA LEU A 90 1.45 -42.21 27.77
C LEU A 90 0.93 -43.58 28.21
N THR A 91 0.01 -44.16 27.43
CA THR A 91 -0.61 -45.43 27.77
C THR A 91 0.02 -46.64 27.09
N SER A 92 0.66 -46.46 25.96
CA SER A 92 1.23 -47.54 25.13
C SER A 92 2.61 -47.98 25.63
N GLN A 93 2.67 -49.23 26.13
CA GLN A 93 3.96 -49.84 26.53
C GLN A 93 4.93 -50.09 25.36
N GLN A 94 4.44 -50.10 24.14
CA GLN A 94 5.28 -50.26 22.94
C GLN A 94 6.23 -49.05 22.73
N LEU A 95 5.92 -47.90 23.33
CA LEU A 95 6.76 -46.71 23.27
C LEU A 95 8.03 -46.77 24.10
N ARG A 96 8.19 -47.78 25.01
CA ARG A 96 9.38 -47.90 25.85
C ARG A 96 10.69 -47.95 25.05
N ALA A 97 10.75 -48.77 23.98
CA ALA A 97 11.91 -48.86 23.14
C ALA A 97 12.22 -47.50 22.46
N HIS A 98 11.19 -46.84 21.96
CA HIS A 98 11.30 -45.53 21.33
C HIS A 98 11.79 -44.44 22.29
N LEU A 99 11.29 -44.40 23.54
CA LEU A 99 11.78 -43.45 24.56
C LEU A 99 13.26 -43.67 24.89
N LYS A 100 13.74 -44.94 24.88
CA LYS A 100 15.17 -45.27 25.04
C LYS A 100 16.00 -44.71 23.89
N GLU A 101 15.55 -44.86 22.67
CA GLU A 101 16.23 -44.27 21.47
C GLU A 101 16.31 -42.75 21.58
N ARG A 102 15.32 -42.12 22.19
CA ARG A 102 15.24 -40.65 22.39
C ARG A 102 15.86 -40.17 23.72
N ALA A 103 16.66 -40.98 24.39
CA ALA A 103 17.27 -40.67 25.69
C ALA A 103 18.08 -39.36 25.67
N LYS A 104 18.73 -38.99 24.57
CA LYS A 104 19.47 -37.70 24.43
C LYS A 104 18.54 -36.50 24.61
N PHE A 105 17.36 -36.52 23.99
CA PHE A 105 16.35 -35.48 24.16
C PHE A 105 15.81 -35.45 25.57
N LEU A 106 15.45 -36.60 26.12
CA LEU A 106 14.76 -36.78 27.41
C LEU A 106 15.63 -36.48 28.64
N LYS A 107 16.96 -36.41 28.51
CA LYS A 107 17.87 -36.01 29.60
C LYS A 107 17.64 -34.57 30.11
N SER A 108 17.05 -33.68 29.30
CA SER A 108 16.81 -32.30 29.69
C SER A 108 15.41 -32.12 30.26
N LYS A 109 15.35 -31.78 31.55
CA LYS A 109 14.08 -31.51 32.22
C LYS A 109 13.26 -30.41 31.54
N ASP A 110 13.90 -29.30 31.10
CA ASP A 110 13.24 -28.22 30.39
C ASP A 110 12.57 -28.69 29.08
N ARG A 111 13.26 -29.57 28.31
CA ARG A 111 12.66 -30.14 27.09
C ARG A 111 11.50 -31.06 27.41
N VAL A 112 11.60 -31.88 28.40
CA VAL A 112 10.52 -32.77 28.85
C VAL A 112 9.30 -31.96 29.36
N ASP A 113 9.51 -30.91 30.15
CA ASP A 113 8.45 -30.05 30.64
C ASP A 113 7.71 -29.30 29.51
N ARG A 114 8.42 -28.96 28.45
CA ARG A 114 7.79 -28.40 27.24
C ARG A 114 7.04 -29.45 26.44
N LEU A 115 7.60 -30.64 26.28
CA LEU A 115 7.00 -31.76 25.58
C LEU A 115 5.67 -32.16 26.20
N LYS A 116 5.61 -32.23 27.57
CA LYS A 116 4.41 -32.53 28.33
C LYS A 116 3.18 -31.70 27.98
N ARG A 117 3.38 -30.47 27.53
CA ARG A 117 2.28 -29.57 27.15
C ARG A 117 1.53 -30.05 25.89
N TRP A 118 2.17 -30.87 25.06
CA TRP A 118 1.64 -31.32 23.79
C TRP A 118 1.34 -32.82 23.73
N VAL A 119 1.94 -33.61 24.63
CA VAL A 119 1.75 -35.07 24.65
C VAL A 119 0.31 -35.41 25.00
N THR A 120 -0.23 -36.41 24.32
CA THR A 120 -1.54 -37.01 24.56
C THR A 120 -1.39 -38.51 24.84
N PRO A 121 -2.31 -39.13 25.61
CA PRO A 121 -2.20 -40.56 26.02
C PRO A 121 -2.08 -41.53 24.83
N ASN A 122 -2.61 -41.16 23.67
CA ASN A 122 -2.67 -42.00 22.45
C ASN A 122 -1.60 -41.69 21.42
N ASP A 123 -0.59 -40.87 21.73
CA ASP A 123 0.48 -40.55 20.80
C ASP A 123 1.23 -41.82 20.37
N ALA A 124 1.50 -41.92 19.06
CA ALA A 124 2.41 -42.89 18.48
C ALA A 124 3.86 -42.38 18.50
N ALA A 125 4.84 -43.22 18.14
CA ALA A 125 6.25 -42.86 18.09
C ALA A 125 6.52 -41.66 17.19
N GLY A 126 5.89 -41.60 15.99
CA GLY A 126 6.02 -40.47 15.07
C GLY A 126 5.42 -39.17 15.62
N ASP A 127 4.33 -39.25 16.40
CA ASP A 127 3.75 -38.08 17.05
C ASP A 127 4.68 -37.49 18.10
N LEU A 128 5.34 -38.37 18.87
CA LEU A 128 6.34 -37.97 19.87
C LEU A 128 7.53 -37.29 19.19
N ASP A 129 8.08 -37.89 18.15
CA ASP A 129 9.22 -37.33 17.40
C ASP A 129 8.86 -35.97 16.82
N ARG A 130 7.69 -35.80 16.20
CA ARG A 130 7.21 -34.50 15.71
C ARG A 130 7.17 -33.45 16.82
N LYS A 131 6.61 -33.82 17.99
CA LYS A 131 6.51 -32.93 19.16
C LYS A 131 7.89 -32.59 19.74
N MET A 132 8.83 -33.57 19.78
CA MET A 132 10.22 -33.35 20.20
C MET A 132 10.95 -32.38 19.23
N ILE A 133 10.76 -32.55 17.92
CA ILE A 133 11.30 -31.64 16.90
C ILE A 133 10.74 -30.23 17.10
N ALA A 134 9.44 -30.11 17.35
CA ALA A 134 8.77 -28.83 17.62
C ALA A 134 9.34 -28.15 18.89
N VAL A 135 9.64 -28.91 19.95
CA VAL A 135 10.30 -28.39 21.16
C VAL A 135 11.70 -27.85 20.86
N LEU A 136 12.51 -28.58 20.08
CA LEU A 136 13.85 -28.15 19.67
C LEU A 136 13.81 -26.90 18.79
N GLY A 137 12.87 -26.85 17.86
CA GLY A 137 12.61 -25.70 16.99
C GLY A 137 11.97 -24.51 17.69
N ARG A 138 11.52 -24.66 18.93
CA ARG A 138 10.70 -23.67 19.64
C ARG A 138 9.49 -23.23 18.81
N ALA A 139 8.86 -24.19 18.13
CA ALA A 139 7.67 -23.95 17.34
C ALA A 139 6.51 -23.51 18.24
N GLU A 140 5.57 -22.73 17.69
CA GLU A 140 4.37 -22.31 18.41
C GLU A 140 3.32 -23.42 18.47
N GLN A 141 3.32 -24.28 17.46
CA GLN A 141 2.45 -25.44 17.34
C GLN A 141 3.30 -26.68 17.02
N PRO A 142 2.92 -27.88 17.49
CA PRO A 142 3.66 -29.12 17.27
C PRO A 142 3.30 -29.78 15.95
N ASP A 143 3.19 -28.99 14.87
CA ASP A 143 2.95 -29.45 13.50
C ASP A 143 4.12 -29.11 12.58
N LEU A 144 4.12 -29.67 11.39
CA LEU A 144 5.19 -29.44 10.41
C LEU A 144 5.29 -27.97 10.03
N SER A 145 4.16 -27.30 9.85
CA SER A 145 4.13 -25.87 9.47
C SER A 145 4.81 -24.98 10.51
N GLY A 146 4.50 -25.16 11.79
CA GLY A 146 5.14 -24.43 12.88
C GLY A 146 6.64 -24.71 12.98
N ILE A 147 7.05 -25.96 12.75
CA ILE A 147 8.47 -26.36 12.72
C ILE A 147 9.20 -25.66 11.55
N LEU A 148 8.63 -25.71 10.34
CA LEU A 148 9.23 -25.11 9.15
C LEU A 148 9.31 -23.59 9.23
N LEU A 149 8.28 -22.92 9.76
CA LEU A 149 8.31 -21.47 10.00
C LEU A 149 9.53 -21.07 10.84
N ARG A 150 9.81 -21.83 11.89
CA ARG A 150 10.98 -21.55 12.78
C ARG A 150 12.30 -21.85 12.10
N LEU A 151 12.40 -22.99 11.39
CA LEU A 151 13.63 -23.38 10.70
C LEU A 151 13.97 -22.39 9.58
N PHE A 152 13.01 -22.05 8.74
CA PHE A 152 13.23 -21.12 7.64
C PHE A 152 13.44 -19.68 8.12
N SER A 153 12.69 -19.22 9.12
CA SER A 153 12.93 -17.88 9.68
C SER A 153 14.35 -17.74 10.24
N ALA A 154 14.93 -18.81 10.77
CA ALA A 154 16.30 -18.79 11.29
C ALA A 154 17.39 -18.76 10.19
N LEU A 155 17.04 -18.96 8.91
CA LEU A 155 17.92 -18.74 7.77
C LEU A 155 18.04 -17.25 7.38
N VAL A 156 17.28 -16.38 8.03
CA VAL A 156 17.29 -14.94 7.76
C VAL A 156 17.79 -14.20 8.99
N GLN A 157 18.84 -13.42 8.82
CA GLN A 157 19.39 -12.56 9.86
C GLN A 157 19.44 -11.11 9.34
N ASP A 158 18.88 -10.18 10.12
CA ASP A 158 18.82 -8.76 9.75
C ASP A 158 18.24 -8.52 8.32
N GLY A 159 17.24 -9.33 7.95
CA GLY A 159 16.61 -9.26 6.63
C GLY A 159 17.41 -9.90 5.48
N VAL A 160 18.58 -10.47 5.77
CA VAL A 160 19.44 -11.13 4.77
C VAL A 160 19.28 -12.64 4.85
N ALA A 161 18.88 -13.27 3.75
CA ALA A 161 18.74 -14.71 3.63
C ALA A 161 20.10 -15.38 3.38
N ASN A 162 20.41 -16.41 4.18
CA ASN A 162 21.55 -17.29 3.97
C ASN A 162 21.07 -18.75 3.87
N LEU A 163 21.04 -19.28 2.66
CA LEU A 163 20.53 -20.63 2.37
C LEU A 163 21.49 -21.75 2.81
N ASP A 164 22.75 -21.41 3.04
CA ASP A 164 23.79 -22.34 3.47
C ASP A 164 24.02 -22.27 5.00
N ALA A 165 23.27 -21.42 5.71
CA ALA A 165 23.32 -21.36 7.15
C ALA A 165 22.74 -22.64 7.78
N GLU A 166 23.33 -23.05 8.88
CA GLU A 166 22.82 -24.15 9.71
C GLU A 166 22.12 -23.56 10.95
N PRO A 167 20.78 -23.47 10.95
CA PRO A 167 20.05 -22.95 12.09
C PRO A 167 20.35 -23.73 13.37
N LYS A 168 20.45 -23.06 14.50
CA LYS A 168 20.65 -23.73 15.78
C LYS A 168 19.61 -24.82 16.06
N ALA A 169 18.35 -24.56 15.70
CA ALA A 169 17.27 -25.54 15.83
C ALA A 169 17.55 -26.81 14.99
N TRP A 170 18.15 -26.66 13.79
CA TRP A 170 18.54 -27.78 12.99
C TRP A 170 19.70 -28.58 13.60
N SER A 171 20.75 -27.89 14.05
CA SER A 171 21.86 -28.52 14.77
C SER A 171 21.38 -29.27 16.04
N ASP A 172 20.39 -28.72 16.75
CA ASP A 172 19.77 -29.37 17.91
C ASP A 172 18.98 -30.64 17.50
N ILE A 173 18.28 -30.63 16.36
CA ILE A 173 17.59 -31.82 15.78
C ILE A 173 18.61 -32.91 15.43
N VAL A 174 19.72 -32.54 14.78
CA VAL A 174 20.82 -33.46 14.44
C VAL A 174 21.41 -34.07 15.72
N ALA A 175 21.74 -33.26 16.71
CA ALA A 175 22.34 -33.70 17.97
C ALA A 175 21.48 -34.65 18.79
N ASN A 176 20.15 -34.63 18.56
CA ASN A 176 19.19 -35.48 19.26
C ASN A 176 18.69 -36.68 18.42
N ASP A 177 19.35 -36.99 17.31
CA ASP A 177 19.05 -38.13 16.41
C ASP A 177 17.61 -38.12 15.87
N LEU A 178 17.08 -36.93 15.51
CA LEU A 178 15.71 -36.72 15.02
C LEU A 178 15.64 -36.32 13.54
N VAL A 179 16.77 -36.33 12.81
CA VAL A 179 16.84 -35.90 11.39
C VAL A 179 15.99 -36.84 10.51
N ASP A 180 16.12 -38.15 10.69
CA ASP A 180 15.37 -39.13 9.89
C ASP A 180 13.87 -38.97 10.14
N SER A 181 13.48 -38.79 11.40
CA SER A 181 12.07 -38.56 11.78
C SER A 181 11.54 -37.26 11.18
N PHE A 182 12.35 -36.20 11.09
CA PHE A 182 11.99 -34.96 10.41
C PHE A 182 11.72 -35.20 8.92
N TRP A 183 12.61 -35.88 8.21
CA TRP A 183 12.43 -36.12 6.77
C TRP A 183 11.30 -37.08 6.49
N VAL A 184 11.04 -38.07 7.35
CA VAL A 184 9.85 -38.93 7.25
C VAL A 184 8.57 -38.10 7.39
N LEU A 185 8.53 -37.18 8.33
CA LEU A 185 7.39 -36.26 8.51
C LEU A 185 7.18 -35.38 7.26
N VAL A 186 8.25 -34.81 6.72
CA VAL A 186 8.20 -33.98 5.49
C VAL A 186 7.73 -34.82 4.29
N GLU A 187 8.22 -36.06 4.14
CA GLU A 187 7.76 -36.97 3.08
C GLU A 187 6.27 -37.30 3.21
N GLN A 188 5.83 -37.60 4.44
CA GLN A 188 4.43 -37.94 4.70
C GLN A 188 3.47 -36.79 4.43
N GLU A 189 3.84 -35.58 4.81
CA GLU A 189 2.94 -34.43 4.70
C GLU A 189 3.06 -33.69 3.36
N MET A 190 4.25 -33.58 2.78
CA MET A 190 4.51 -32.77 1.56
C MET A 190 5.03 -33.57 0.37
N GLY A 191 5.33 -34.86 0.55
CA GLY A 191 5.79 -35.71 -0.56
C GLY A 191 7.23 -35.46 -1.01
N TYR A 192 8.04 -34.77 -0.20
CA TYR A 192 9.45 -34.55 -0.50
C TYR A 192 10.30 -35.76 -0.10
N ARG A 193 11.05 -36.30 -1.06
CA ARG A 193 12.00 -37.38 -0.86
C ARG A 193 13.25 -37.17 -1.70
N ASP A 194 14.41 -37.29 -1.08
CA ASP A 194 15.69 -37.25 -1.75
C ASP A 194 16.67 -38.26 -1.12
N ALA A 195 17.71 -38.67 -1.83
CA ALA A 195 18.75 -39.54 -1.30
C ALA A 195 19.64 -38.86 -0.24
N ALA A 196 19.81 -37.54 -0.33
CA ALA A 196 20.54 -36.72 0.61
C ALA A 196 19.76 -35.42 0.88
N PRO A 197 18.64 -35.49 1.62
CA PRO A 197 17.74 -34.37 1.78
C PRO A 197 18.36 -33.21 2.55
N THR A 198 18.14 -31.97 2.09
CA THR A 198 18.62 -30.75 2.73
C THR A 198 17.49 -29.73 2.86
N LEU A 199 17.58 -28.86 3.89
CA LEU A 199 16.64 -27.75 4.06
C LEU A 199 16.63 -26.82 2.84
N ARG A 200 17.79 -26.60 2.20
CA ARG A 200 17.95 -25.79 1.00
C ARG A 200 17.17 -26.38 -0.18
N ASP A 201 17.43 -27.65 -0.56
CA ASP A 201 16.75 -28.30 -1.68
C ASP A 201 15.24 -28.38 -1.43
N PHE A 202 14.83 -28.69 -0.21
CA PHE A 202 13.44 -28.71 0.19
C PHE A 202 12.76 -27.35 0.03
N LEU A 203 13.42 -26.24 0.44
CA LEU A 203 12.91 -24.90 0.26
C LEU A 203 12.70 -24.55 -1.23
N PHE A 204 13.68 -24.88 -2.09
CA PHE A 204 13.53 -24.68 -3.53
C PHE A 204 12.31 -25.44 -4.08
N ARG A 205 12.14 -26.68 -3.66
CA ARG A 205 11.03 -27.52 -4.16
C ARG A 205 9.66 -27.03 -3.73
N ILE A 206 9.49 -26.62 -2.49
CA ILE A 206 8.17 -26.09 -2.04
C ILE A 206 7.81 -24.79 -2.74
N LEU A 207 8.76 -23.86 -2.92
CA LEU A 207 8.53 -22.60 -3.60
C LEU A 207 8.26 -22.81 -5.11
N VAL A 208 9.08 -23.62 -5.79
CA VAL A 208 8.87 -23.91 -7.21
C VAL A 208 7.58 -24.71 -7.44
N THR A 209 7.22 -25.60 -6.51
CA THR A 209 5.94 -26.32 -6.58
C THR A 209 4.76 -25.37 -6.44
N ASP A 210 4.79 -24.43 -5.49
CA ASP A 210 3.76 -23.39 -5.36
C ASP A 210 3.64 -22.55 -6.63
N PHE A 211 4.77 -22.08 -7.15
CA PHE A 211 4.83 -21.35 -8.42
C PHE A 211 4.21 -22.16 -9.58
N SER A 212 4.62 -23.42 -9.73
CA SER A 212 4.14 -24.28 -10.83
C SER A 212 2.63 -24.55 -10.78
N ARG A 213 2.02 -24.51 -9.59
CA ARG A 213 0.58 -24.73 -9.39
C ARG A 213 -0.25 -23.49 -9.63
N THR A 214 0.36 -22.31 -9.56
CA THR A 214 -0.29 -21.01 -9.72
C THR A 214 -0.08 -20.40 -11.10
N VAL A 215 0.86 -20.93 -11.90
CA VAL A 215 1.06 -20.54 -13.29
C VAL A 215 0.05 -21.24 -14.19
N SER A 216 -0.67 -20.46 -15.01
CA SER A 216 -1.57 -21.00 -16.02
C SER A 216 -0.78 -21.55 -17.20
N GLY A 217 -1.04 -22.81 -17.58
CA GLY A 217 -0.31 -23.51 -18.64
C GLY A 217 0.84 -24.37 -18.12
N SER A 218 1.93 -24.46 -18.88
CA SER A 218 3.08 -25.29 -18.50
C SER A 218 4.09 -24.50 -17.70
N CYS A 219 4.52 -25.03 -16.57
CA CYS A 219 5.68 -24.51 -15.85
C CYS A 219 6.93 -24.57 -16.74
N PRO A 220 7.81 -23.55 -16.73
CA PRO A 220 9.05 -23.57 -17.49
C PRO A 220 9.88 -24.84 -17.24
N ALA A 221 10.37 -25.47 -18.32
CA ALA A 221 11.08 -26.75 -18.26
C ALA A 221 12.31 -26.72 -17.33
N GLN A 222 12.97 -25.56 -17.22
CA GLN A 222 14.12 -25.35 -16.34
C GLN A 222 13.80 -25.55 -14.86
N LEU A 223 12.55 -25.37 -14.45
CA LEU A 223 12.09 -25.51 -13.07
C LEU A 223 11.52 -26.91 -12.78
N SER A 224 11.28 -27.74 -13.79
CA SER A 224 10.53 -28.99 -13.65
C SER A 224 11.14 -29.99 -12.65
N HIS A 225 12.46 -30.01 -12.51
CA HIS A 225 13.16 -30.91 -11.59
C HIS A 225 13.00 -30.54 -10.11
N PHE A 226 12.56 -29.30 -9.82
CA PHE A 226 12.24 -28.88 -8.45
C PHE A 226 10.78 -29.14 -8.06
N ILE A 227 9.92 -29.56 -8.98
CA ILE A 227 8.51 -29.79 -8.67
C ILE A 227 8.38 -31.08 -7.85
N LEU A 228 7.61 -31.04 -6.75
CA LEU A 228 7.29 -32.23 -5.98
C LEU A 228 6.39 -33.18 -6.79
N ASN A 229 6.80 -34.45 -6.87
CA ASN A 229 6.14 -35.43 -7.76
C ASN A 229 4.75 -35.89 -7.26
N ASP A 230 4.54 -35.93 -5.94
CA ASP A 230 3.25 -36.33 -5.35
C ASP A 230 2.27 -35.18 -5.41
N LYS A 231 1.39 -35.16 -6.39
CA LYS A 231 0.43 -34.05 -6.62
C LYS A 231 -0.53 -33.81 -5.46
N ALA A 232 -0.90 -34.87 -4.73
CA ALA A 232 -1.82 -34.72 -3.59
C ALA A 232 -1.13 -34.05 -2.39
N ARG A 233 0.07 -34.49 -2.06
CA ARG A 233 0.86 -33.92 -0.94
C ARG A 233 1.50 -32.57 -1.31
N ALA A 234 1.83 -32.37 -2.57
CA ALA A 234 2.32 -31.08 -3.09
C ALA A 234 1.33 -29.91 -2.84
N ALA A 235 0.03 -30.19 -2.72
CA ALA A 235 -0.96 -29.19 -2.34
C ALA A 235 -0.69 -28.62 -0.93
N ASN A 236 -0.22 -29.45 0.01
CA ASN A 236 0.11 -29.00 1.36
C ASN A 236 1.31 -28.05 1.36
N ALA A 237 2.26 -28.23 0.44
CA ALA A 237 3.37 -27.28 0.25
C ALA A 237 2.85 -25.90 -0.15
N SER A 238 1.88 -25.81 -1.09
CA SER A 238 1.26 -24.54 -1.48
C SER A 238 0.46 -23.90 -0.34
N VAL A 239 -0.25 -24.71 0.46
CA VAL A 239 -0.95 -24.20 1.66
C VAL A 239 0.03 -23.62 2.67
N PHE A 240 1.15 -24.33 2.91
CA PHE A 240 2.21 -23.85 3.78
C PHE A 240 2.81 -22.54 3.28
N VAL A 241 3.19 -22.47 1.99
CA VAL A 241 3.79 -21.27 1.37
C VAL A 241 2.82 -20.07 1.48
N ALA A 242 1.53 -20.27 1.18
CA ALA A 242 0.52 -19.23 1.31
C ALA A 242 0.35 -18.76 2.78
N GLY A 243 0.31 -19.71 3.73
CA GLY A 243 0.26 -19.42 5.16
C GLY A 243 1.50 -18.66 5.65
N TRP A 244 2.70 -19.06 5.22
CA TRP A 244 3.95 -18.39 5.57
C TRP A 244 4.02 -16.97 5.02
N ARG A 245 3.65 -16.75 3.75
CA ARG A 245 3.59 -15.44 3.10
C ARG A 245 2.66 -14.47 3.83
N SER A 246 1.54 -14.96 4.35
CA SER A 246 0.57 -14.12 5.08
C SER A 246 0.79 -14.06 6.60
N HIS A 247 1.82 -14.72 7.12
CA HIS A 247 2.04 -14.83 8.57
C HIS A 247 2.60 -13.52 9.15
N MET A 248 1.90 -12.94 10.14
CA MET A 248 2.25 -11.61 10.69
C MET A 248 3.70 -11.47 11.19
N GLN A 249 4.30 -12.55 11.72
CA GLN A 249 5.66 -12.51 12.28
C GLN A 249 6.72 -13.08 11.35
N HIS A 250 6.33 -13.87 10.34
CA HIS A 250 7.26 -14.63 9.51
C HIS A 250 7.27 -14.22 8.03
N PHE A 251 6.36 -13.30 7.57
CA PHE A 251 6.33 -12.83 6.18
C PHE A 251 7.69 -12.28 5.72
N GLY A 252 8.42 -11.54 6.56
CA GLY A 252 9.74 -11.00 6.20
C GLY A 252 10.79 -12.07 5.90
N SER A 253 10.71 -13.24 6.55
CA SER A 253 11.57 -14.38 6.22
C SER A 253 11.15 -15.02 4.90
N TYR A 254 9.86 -15.06 4.60
CA TYR A 254 9.35 -15.47 3.29
C TYR A 254 9.89 -14.58 2.17
N ASP A 255 9.74 -13.27 2.30
CA ASP A 255 10.19 -12.30 1.29
C ASP A 255 11.69 -12.43 1.01
N ALA A 256 12.49 -12.50 2.07
CA ALA A 256 13.96 -12.63 1.93
C ALA A 256 14.37 -13.95 1.26
N LEU A 257 13.76 -15.07 1.66
CA LEU A 257 14.09 -16.40 1.15
C LEU A 257 13.56 -16.64 -0.26
N SER A 258 12.32 -16.25 -0.55
CA SER A 258 11.76 -16.37 -1.91
C SER A 258 12.55 -15.53 -2.90
N GLY A 259 12.92 -14.29 -2.56
CA GLY A 259 13.78 -13.46 -3.39
C GLY A 259 15.20 -14.03 -3.56
N LYS A 260 15.76 -14.67 -2.54
CA LYS A 260 17.09 -15.35 -2.67
C LYS A 260 16.99 -16.56 -3.59
N VAL A 261 15.97 -17.40 -3.43
CA VAL A 261 15.71 -18.56 -4.29
C VAL A 261 15.45 -18.13 -5.75
N ALA A 262 14.64 -17.10 -5.97
CA ALA A 262 14.37 -16.57 -7.31
C ALA A 262 15.65 -16.14 -8.03
N ARG A 263 16.55 -15.44 -7.33
CA ARG A 263 17.85 -15.03 -7.89
C ARG A 263 18.72 -16.24 -8.24
N GLU A 264 18.80 -17.26 -7.39
CA GLU A 264 19.61 -18.46 -7.66
C GLU A 264 19.03 -19.30 -8.80
N LEU A 265 17.71 -19.32 -8.98
CA LEU A 265 17.06 -19.94 -10.12
C LEU A 265 17.21 -19.15 -11.43
N GLY A 266 17.70 -17.89 -11.38
CA GLY A 266 17.68 -16.98 -12.53
C GLY A 266 16.26 -16.73 -13.03
N LEU A 267 15.28 -16.66 -12.12
CA LEU A 267 13.85 -16.68 -12.43
C LEU A 267 13.44 -15.61 -13.45
N THR A 268 14.01 -14.41 -13.35
CA THR A 268 13.74 -13.31 -14.30
C THR A 268 13.92 -13.74 -15.76
N ALA A 269 15.01 -14.45 -16.07
CA ALA A 269 15.26 -14.97 -17.42
C ALA A 269 14.32 -16.14 -17.79
N VAL A 270 14.02 -16.99 -16.81
CA VAL A 270 13.16 -18.17 -17.00
C VAL A 270 11.72 -17.78 -17.37
N ILE A 271 11.18 -16.72 -16.76
CA ILE A 271 9.80 -16.25 -16.98
C ILE A 271 9.67 -15.14 -18.02
N ALA A 272 10.78 -14.68 -18.62
CA ALA A 272 10.79 -13.52 -19.53
C ALA A 272 9.80 -13.62 -20.70
N GLY A 273 9.54 -14.84 -21.20
CA GLY A 273 8.61 -15.11 -22.30
C GLY A 273 7.16 -15.38 -21.88
N LEU A 274 6.85 -15.40 -20.58
CA LEU A 274 5.49 -15.71 -20.13
C LEU A 274 4.62 -14.44 -20.19
N PRO A 275 3.38 -14.53 -20.73
CA PRO A 275 2.44 -13.43 -20.71
C PRO A 275 1.87 -13.20 -19.31
N ALA A 276 1.40 -11.99 -19.04
CA ALA A 276 0.87 -11.58 -17.73
C ALA A 276 -0.26 -12.49 -17.24
N GLU A 277 -1.16 -12.91 -18.12
CA GLU A 277 -2.28 -13.80 -17.79
C GLU A 277 -1.83 -15.17 -17.28
N SER A 278 -0.71 -15.67 -17.77
CA SER A 278 -0.15 -16.94 -17.27
C SER A 278 0.34 -16.82 -15.83
N LEU A 279 0.71 -15.63 -15.41
CA LEU A 279 1.32 -15.33 -14.11
C LEU A 279 0.33 -14.71 -13.11
N GLU A 280 -0.89 -14.44 -13.52
CA GLU A 280 -1.88 -13.67 -12.80
C GLU A 280 -2.14 -14.15 -11.36
N GLU A 281 -2.20 -15.46 -11.16
CA GLU A 281 -2.48 -16.07 -9.86
C GLU A 281 -1.19 -16.33 -9.03
N SER A 282 -0.02 -16.15 -9.62
CA SER A 282 1.25 -16.49 -8.96
C SER A 282 1.72 -15.37 -8.04
N MET A 283 1.74 -15.64 -6.72
CA MET A 283 2.24 -14.74 -5.68
C MET A 283 3.55 -15.23 -5.05
N THR A 284 4.18 -16.27 -5.60
CA THR A 284 5.32 -16.93 -4.97
C THR A 284 6.58 -16.06 -4.98
N PHE A 285 6.85 -15.36 -6.06
CA PHE A 285 8.07 -14.57 -6.22
C PHE A 285 7.79 -13.12 -6.63
N GLU A 286 8.56 -12.17 -6.10
CA GLU A 286 8.48 -10.75 -6.48
C GLU A 286 8.75 -10.52 -7.97
N GLU A 287 9.68 -11.29 -8.55
CA GLU A 287 10.06 -11.20 -9.97
C GLU A 287 8.88 -11.36 -10.93
N VAL A 288 7.84 -12.06 -10.48
CA VAL A 288 6.57 -12.22 -11.23
C VAL A 288 5.91 -10.86 -11.45
N GLU A 289 5.91 -9.97 -10.44
CA GLU A 289 5.34 -8.62 -10.59
C GLU A 289 6.07 -7.83 -11.67
N ARG A 290 7.40 -7.87 -11.65
CA ARG A 290 8.21 -7.16 -12.66
C ARG A 290 7.92 -7.64 -14.07
N ARG A 291 7.72 -8.95 -14.25
CA ARG A 291 7.38 -9.53 -15.56
C ARG A 291 5.99 -9.09 -16.02
N ILE A 292 5.01 -9.13 -15.11
CA ILE A 292 3.65 -8.67 -15.41
C ILE A 292 3.65 -7.18 -15.77
N ILE A 293 4.30 -6.33 -14.97
CA ILE A 293 4.41 -4.89 -15.22
C ILE A 293 5.03 -4.62 -16.60
N GLN A 294 6.11 -5.34 -16.95
CA GLN A 294 6.77 -5.21 -18.25
C GLN A 294 5.82 -5.57 -19.40
N ASP A 295 5.12 -6.70 -19.30
CA ASP A 295 4.19 -7.17 -20.33
C ASP A 295 3.02 -6.19 -20.53
N LEU A 296 2.42 -5.73 -19.44
CA LEU A 296 1.33 -4.76 -19.47
C LEU A 296 1.79 -3.42 -20.06
N LYS A 297 2.98 -2.95 -19.66
CA LYS A 297 3.58 -1.72 -20.21
C LYS A 297 3.74 -1.83 -21.73
N ASP A 298 4.33 -2.93 -22.19
CA ASP A 298 4.60 -3.13 -23.64
C ASP A 298 3.28 -3.15 -24.43
N ARG A 299 2.23 -3.76 -23.91
CA ARG A 299 0.89 -3.75 -24.54
C ARG A 299 0.25 -2.36 -24.57
N ILE A 300 0.32 -1.62 -23.46
CA ILE A 300 -0.21 -0.25 -23.40
C ILE A 300 0.49 0.63 -24.42
N ILE A 301 1.82 0.55 -24.54
CA ILE A 301 2.59 1.33 -25.51
C ILE A 301 2.27 0.93 -26.96
N ALA A 302 2.09 -0.36 -27.23
CA ALA A 302 1.76 -0.86 -28.55
C ALA A 302 0.38 -0.41 -29.04
N GLY A 303 -0.56 -0.13 -28.14
CA GLY A 303 -1.89 0.44 -28.44
C GLY A 303 -2.81 -0.45 -29.27
N ALA A 304 -2.38 -1.63 -29.66
CA ALA A 304 -3.10 -2.46 -30.61
C ALA A 304 -4.06 -3.43 -29.89
N GLY A 305 -5.36 -3.10 -29.82
CA GLY A 305 -6.42 -4.08 -29.54
C GLY A 305 -6.37 -4.75 -28.16
N ALA A 306 -5.70 -4.12 -27.19
CA ALA A 306 -5.71 -4.64 -25.83
C ALA A 306 -7.13 -4.54 -25.25
N ASP A 307 -7.63 -5.64 -24.74
CA ASP A 307 -8.84 -5.63 -23.91
C ASP A 307 -8.52 -4.88 -22.61
N MET A 308 -8.85 -3.59 -22.59
CA MET A 308 -8.53 -2.68 -21.49
C MET A 308 -9.25 -3.08 -20.20
N ASP A 309 -10.39 -3.73 -20.27
CA ASP A 309 -11.12 -4.19 -19.10
C ASP A 309 -10.42 -5.40 -18.46
N SER A 310 -9.93 -6.33 -19.28
CA SER A 310 -9.10 -7.45 -18.82
C SER A 310 -7.80 -6.95 -18.16
N LEU A 311 -7.13 -5.97 -18.77
CA LEU A 311 -5.92 -5.36 -18.23
C LEU A 311 -6.18 -4.68 -16.86
N ARG A 312 -7.24 -3.90 -16.73
CA ARG A 312 -7.65 -3.29 -15.45
C ARG A 312 -7.99 -4.33 -14.40
N GLY A 313 -8.68 -5.41 -14.79
CA GLY A 313 -8.98 -6.52 -13.90
C GLY A 313 -7.72 -7.17 -13.35
N LEU A 314 -6.73 -7.41 -14.20
CA LEU A 314 -5.44 -7.96 -13.79
C LEU A 314 -4.68 -7.01 -12.86
N ILE A 315 -4.60 -5.72 -13.20
CA ILE A 315 -3.98 -4.70 -12.34
C ILE A 315 -4.63 -4.66 -10.95
N ALA A 316 -5.96 -4.68 -10.88
CA ALA A 316 -6.68 -4.63 -9.62
C ALA A 316 -6.35 -5.85 -8.74
N ARG A 317 -6.37 -7.07 -9.31
CA ARG A 317 -6.02 -8.30 -8.57
C ARG A 317 -4.57 -8.27 -8.06
N ARG A 318 -3.62 -7.81 -8.90
CA ARG A 318 -2.21 -7.73 -8.48
C ARG A 318 -1.96 -6.70 -7.38
N ARG A 319 -2.64 -5.56 -7.42
CA ARG A 319 -2.57 -4.55 -6.33
C ARG A 319 -3.10 -5.04 -4.99
N ASP A 320 -4.04 -5.99 -5.00
CA ASP A 320 -4.54 -6.62 -3.77
C ASP A 320 -3.63 -7.76 -3.28
N GLY A 321 -2.68 -8.21 -4.10
CA GLY A 321 -1.76 -9.29 -3.82
C GLY A 321 -0.63 -8.90 -2.85
N HIS A 322 0.07 -9.92 -2.34
CA HIS A 322 1.12 -9.76 -1.33
C HIS A 322 2.20 -8.72 -1.70
N TRP A 323 2.66 -8.72 -2.94
CA TRP A 323 3.82 -7.92 -3.37
C TRP A 323 3.50 -6.45 -3.68
N ALA A 324 2.25 -6.12 -4.01
CA ALA A 324 1.84 -4.79 -4.44
C ALA A 324 0.73 -4.15 -3.59
N ASN A 325 0.35 -4.76 -2.46
CA ASN A 325 -0.69 -4.21 -1.59
C ASN A 325 -0.09 -3.19 -0.59
N LYS A 326 -0.22 -1.92 -0.93
CA LYS A 326 0.25 -0.81 -0.08
C LYS A 326 -0.55 -0.62 1.22
N LEU A 327 -1.70 -1.27 1.37
CA LEU A 327 -2.56 -1.18 2.55
C LEU A 327 -2.15 -2.17 3.65
N LEU A 328 -1.27 -3.13 3.36
CA LEU A 328 -0.75 -4.04 4.38
C LEU A 328 0.08 -3.27 5.41
N ALA A 329 -0.13 -3.60 6.68
CA ALA A 329 0.54 -2.93 7.82
C ALA A 329 2.08 -2.99 7.73
N HIS A 330 2.62 -3.95 7.01
CA HIS A 330 4.05 -4.20 6.81
C HIS A 330 4.54 -3.87 5.39
N SER A 331 3.80 -3.03 4.65
CA SER A 331 4.17 -2.64 3.28
C SER A 331 5.58 -2.05 3.22
N SER A 332 6.46 -2.70 2.46
CA SER A 332 7.85 -2.30 2.24
C SER A 332 7.96 -1.16 1.21
N ALA A 333 9.15 -0.58 1.06
CA ALA A 333 9.42 0.36 -0.03
C ALA A 333 9.22 -0.29 -1.41
N THR A 334 9.64 -1.55 -1.57
CA THR A 334 9.43 -2.34 -2.79
C THR A 334 7.94 -2.55 -3.06
N THR A 335 7.17 -2.94 -2.05
CA THR A 335 5.70 -3.12 -2.17
C THR A 335 5.02 -1.84 -2.65
N ARG A 336 5.37 -0.70 -2.07
CA ARG A 336 4.83 0.60 -2.49
C ARG A 336 5.21 0.97 -3.91
N ALA A 337 6.47 0.71 -4.30
CA ALA A 337 6.94 0.98 -5.66
C ALA A 337 6.25 0.09 -6.70
N LEU A 338 6.04 -1.20 -6.42
CA LEU A 338 5.29 -2.09 -7.30
C LEU A 338 3.83 -1.66 -7.43
N ALA A 339 3.18 -1.24 -6.33
CA ALA A 339 1.85 -0.66 -6.38
C ALA A 339 1.82 0.61 -7.24
N SER A 340 2.82 1.49 -7.12
CA SER A 340 2.95 2.69 -7.94
C SER A 340 3.15 2.36 -9.42
N CYS A 341 3.87 1.27 -9.75
CA CYS A 341 3.94 0.80 -11.15
C CYS A 341 2.54 0.46 -11.70
N TYR A 342 1.73 -0.24 -10.94
CA TYR A 342 0.36 -0.56 -11.37
C TYR A 342 -0.54 0.68 -11.45
N ASP A 343 -0.40 1.63 -10.52
CA ASP A 343 -1.13 2.91 -10.58
C ASP A 343 -0.74 3.70 -11.85
N ALA A 344 0.55 3.72 -12.21
CA ALA A 344 1.01 4.37 -13.44
C ALA A 344 0.48 3.68 -14.71
N LEU A 345 0.48 2.35 -14.74
CA LEU A 345 -0.05 1.56 -15.86
C LEU A 345 -1.55 1.80 -16.06
N GLU A 346 -2.33 1.83 -14.98
CA GLU A 346 -3.78 2.10 -15.05
C GLU A 346 -4.07 3.51 -15.58
N ALA A 347 -3.35 4.51 -15.09
CA ALA A 347 -3.50 5.88 -15.55
C ALA A 347 -3.09 6.03 -17.03
N ALA A 348 -1.98 5.42 -17.44
CA ALA A 348 -1.51 5.40 -18.82
C ALA A 348 -2.50 4.73 -19.76
N ALA A 349 -3.01 3.58 -19.38
CA ALA A 349 -4.02 2.84 -20.13
C ALA A 349 -5.27 3.70 -20.38
N GLY A 350 -5.76 4.35 -19.30
CA GLY A 350 -6.89 5.27 -19.42
C GLY A 350 -6.60 6.47 -20.33
N PHE A 351 -5.37 6.99 -20.30
CA PHE A 351 -4.96 8.11 -21.16
C PHE A 351 -4.99 7.71 -22.64
N PHE A 352 -4.40 6.58 -23.02
CA PHE A 352 -4.37 6.13 -24.42
C PHE A 352 -5.75 5.69 -24.94
N GLU A 353 -6.59 5.09 -24.09
CA GLU A 353 -7.99 4.81 -24.44
C GLU A 353 -8.75 6.12 -24.74
N LEU A 354 -8.54 7.14 -23.93
CA LEU A 354 -9.14 8.46 -24.16
C LEU A 354 -8.57 9.12 -25.42
N GLN A 355 -7.26 8.99 -25.68
CA GLN A 355 -6.63 9.47 -26.91
C GLN A 355 -7.24 8.82 -28.16
N GLU A 356 -7.46 7.52 -28.14
CA GLU A 356 -8.08 6.80 -29.26
C GLU A 356 -9.51 7.29 -29.53
N LYS A 357 -10.29 7.51 -28.45
CA LYS A 357 -11.65 8.07 -28.55
C LYS A 357 -11.68 9.45 -29.21
N PHE A 358 -10.64 10.24 -29.03
CA PHE A 358 -10.49 11.60 -29.58
C PHE A 358 -9.45 11.69 -30.69
N ASN A 359 -9.12 10.61 -31.38
CA ASN A 359 -8.09 10.56 -32.42
C ASN A 359 -8.32 11.53 -33.59
N ALA A 360 -9.59 11.90 -33.85
CA ALA A 360 -9.96 12.91 -34.85
C ALA A 360 -9.64 14.36 -34.41
N GLY A 361 -9.15 14.56 -33.18
CA GLY A 361 -8.90 15.87 -32.58
C GLY A 361 -10.16 16.50 -31.96
N PHE A 362 -10.06 17.79 -31.62
CA PHE A 362 -11.12 18.53 -30.95
C PHE A 362 -11.73 19.57 -31.89
N GLY A 363 -13.05 19.79 -31.72
CA GLY A 363 -13.78 20.85 -32.40
C GLY A 363 -14.94 21.33 -31.54
N PHE A 364 -15.04 22.66 -31.35
CA PHE A 364 -16.08 23.28 -30.54
C PHE A 364 -16.94 24.21 -31.38
N ALA A 365 -18.26 24.11 -31.21
CA ALA A 365 -19.20 24.99 -31.92
C ALA A 365 -19.11 26.44 -31.43
N ASN A 366 -18.80 26.65 -30.15
CA ASN A 366 -18.63 27.94 -29.49
C ASN A 366 -17.85 27.74 -28.17
N ALA A 367 -17.53 28.79 -27.48
CA ALA A 367 -16.77 28.74 -26.23
C ALA A 367 -17.48 27.95 -25.10
N GLU A 368 -18.79 28.10 -24.99
CA GLU A 368 -19.59 27.35 -23.99
C GLU A 368 -19.52 25.85 -24.24
N ALA A 369 -19.62 25.41 -25.49
CA ALA A 369 -19.46 24.00 -25.87
C ALA A 369 -18.05 23.50 -25.54
N GLY A 370 -17.02 24.32 -25.74
CA GLY A 370 -15.63 23.97 -25.39
C GLY A 370 -15.41 23.83 -23.88
N LEU A 371 -15.94 24.77 -23.08
CA LEU A 371 -15.89 24.73 -21.62
C LEU A 371 -16.63 23.50 -21.09
N THR A 372 -17.81 23.21 -21.62
CA THR A 372 -18.64 22.04 -21.25
C THR A 372 -17.95 20.74 -21.63
N ALA A 373 -17.30 20.67 -22.81
CA ALA A 373 -16.52 19.50 -23.22
C ALA A 373 -15.33 19.25 -22.27
N TYR A 374 -14.64 20.32 -21.85
CA TYR A 374 -13.58 20.21 -20.88
C TYR A 374 -14.11 19.69 -19.53
N GLN A 375 -15.15 20.32 -19.00
CA GLN A 375 -15.81 19.95 -17.74
C GLN A 375 -16.34 18.51 -17.74
N SER A 376 -16.87 18.03 -18.86
CA SER A 376 -17.52 16.71 -18.94
C SER A 376 -16.57 15.55 -19.23
N GLY A 377 -15.36 15.83 -19.76
CA GLY A 377 -14.47 14.72 -20.14
C GLY A 377 -13.02 15.07 -20.45
N LEU A 378 -12.74 16.20 -21.10
CA LEU A 378 -11.36 16.50 -21.54
C LEU A 378 -10.40 16.76 -20.38
N PHE A 379 -10.89 17.20 -19.21
CA PHE A 379 -10.07 17.32 -18.00
C PHE A 379 -9.39 15.99 -17.59
N ARG A 380 -9.94 14.87 -18.03
CA ARG A 380 -9.38 13.53 -17.74
C ARG A 380 -7.99 13.34 -18.34
N PHE A 381 -7.66 13.99 -19.45
CA PHE A 381 -6.30 13.96 -19.98
C PHE A 381 -5.30 14.54 -18.98
N ASP A 382 -5.62 15.70 -18.40
CA ASP A 382 -4.80 16.35 -17.39
C ASP A 382 -4.68 15.49 -16.11
N GLN A 383 -5.79 14.87 -15.70
CA GLN A 383 -5.85 14.01 -14.50
C GLN A 383 -5.00 12.75 -14.68
N LEU A 384 -5.17 12.02 -15.79
CA LEU A 384 -4.45 10.79 -16.06
C LEU A 384 -2.95 11.05 -16.31
N TYR A 385 -2.61 12.15 -16.97
CA TYR A 385 -1.23 12.59 -17.12
C TYR A 385 -0.57 12.85 -15.75
N ARG A 386 -1.24 13.60 -14.88
CA ARG A 386 -0.74 13.86 -13.51
C ARG A 386 -0.61 12.58 -12.71
N GLN A 387 -1.64 11.73 -12.69
CA GLN A 387 -1.65 10.47 -11.93
C GLN A 387 -0.55 9.52 -12.38
N SER A 388 -0.34 9.38 -13.70
CA SER A 388 0.73 8.53 -14.24
C SER A 388 2.12 9.03 -13.84
N ASN A 389 2.39 10.34 -13.95
CA ASN A 389 3.67 10.91 -13.56
C ASN A 389 3.91 10.82 -12.05
N HIS A 390 2.93 11.18 -11.22
CA HIS A 390 3.03 11.07 -9.76
C HIS A 390 3.32 9.64 -9.31
N ALA A 391 2.64 8.66 -9.91
CA ALA A 391 2.90 7.25 -9.64
C ALA A 391 4.31 6.82 -10.08
N ALA A 392 4.78 7.28 -11.25
CA ALA A 392 6.12 7.00 -11.73
C ALA A 392 7.21 7.62 -10.84
N ASP A 393 6.99 8.83 -10.31
CA ASP A 393 7.90 9.48 -9.34
C ASP A 393 8.04 8.64 -8.07
N GLY A 394 7.00 7.94 -7.62
CA GLY A 394 7.03 7.01 -6.51
C GLY A 394 7.92 5.77 -6.73
N VAL A 395 8.30 5.48 -7.98
CA VAL A 395 9.19 4.37 -8.36
C VAL A 395 10.65 4.80 -8.48
N GLU A 396 10.93 6.07 -8.78
CA GLU A 396 12.29 6.59 -8.99
C GLU A 396 13.29 6.27 -7.85
N PRO A 397 12.93 6.35 -6.56
CA PRO A 397 13.85 6.03 -5.47
C PRO A 397 14.39 4.59 -5.50
N MET A 398 13.71 3.69 -6.22
CA MET A 398 14.15 2.31 -6.39
C MET A 398 15.22 2.14 -7.48
N GLY A 399 15.47 3.17 -8.31
CA GLY A 399 16.39 3.09 -9.45
C GLY A 399 15.94 2.15 -10.57
N TRP A 400 14.62 1.88 -10.67
CA TRP A 400 14.08 0.97 -11.69
C TRP A 400 13.75 1.72 -12.98
N ALA A 401 14.16 1.15 -14.11
CA ALA A 401 13.86 1.68 -15.44
C ALA A 401 12.52 1.20 -16.01
N LEU A 402 11.70 0.49 -15.22
CA LEU A 402 10.49 -0.19 -15.67
C LEU A 402 9.48 0.75 -16.39
N LEU A 403 9.36 1.99 -15.95
CA LEU A 403 8.38 2.95 -16.44
C LEU A 403 8.94 4.04 -17.37
N HIS A 404 10.25 4.08 -17.64
CA HIS A 404 10.86 5.18 -18.42
C HIS A 404 10.20 5.35 -19.80
N GLU A 405 10.09 4.28 -20.57
CA GLU A 405 9.47 4.30 -21.89
C GLU A 405 8.00 4.71 -21.86
N LEU A 406 7.26 4.25 -20.86
CA LEU A 406 5.86 4.62 -20.65
C LEU A 406 5.73 6.13 -20.35
N ARG A 407 6.61 6.65 -19.49
CA ARG A 407 6.66 8.06 -19.13
C ARG A 407 6.95 8.94 -20.35
N GLU A 408 7.93 8.57 -21.15
CA GLU A 408 8.25 9.27 -22.41
C GLU A 408 7.07 9.24 -23.40
N ARG A 409 6.41 8.09 -23.50
CA ARG A 409 5.26 7.94 -24.41
C ARG A 409 4.06 8.78 -23.99
N ILE A 410 3.75 8.83 -22.69
CA ILE A 410 2.68 9.68 -22.14
C ILE A 410 3.03 11.16 -22.32
N GLU A 411 4.28 11.56 -22.01
CA GLU A 411 4.73 12.94 -22.20
C GLU A 411 4.57 13.39 -23.65
N SER A 412 5.03 12.57 -24.59
CA SER A 412 4.86 12.84 -26.02
C SER A 412 3.38 12.97 -26.42
N ALA A 413 2.51 12.12 -25.89
CA ALA A 413 1.09 12.17 -26.20
C ALA A 413 0.41 13.39 -25.55
N TYR A 414 0.77 13.75 -24.32
CA TYR A 414 0.20 14.91 -23.64
C TYR A 414 0.70 16.22 -24.23
N SER A 415 2.01 16.46 -24.21
CA SER A 415 2.62 17.72 -24.64
C SER A 415 2.67 17.87 -26.16
N GLY A 416 2.84 16.78 -26.92
CA GLY A 416 2.96 16.82 -28.39
C GLY A 416 1.62 16.67 -29.14
N TRP A 417 0.59 16.10 -28.51
CA TRP A 417 -0.71 15.92 -29.17
C TRP A 417 -1.86 16.61 -28.43
N PHE A 418 -2.15 16.24 -27.15
CA PHE A 418 -3.34 16.74 -26.46
C PHE A 418 -3.34 18.26 -26.28
N VAL A 419 -2.27 18.81 -25.69
CA VAL A 419 -2.20 20.24 -25.38
C VAL A 419 -2.23 21.11 -26.65
N PRO A 420 -1.48 20.80 -27.73
CA PRO A 420 -1.56 21.53 -28.99
C PRO A 420 -2.92 21.43 -29.68
N GLN A 421 -3.52 20.25 -29.74
CA GLN A 421 -4.84 20.06 -30.35
C GLN A 421 -5.93 20.81 -29.60
N LEU A 422 -5.94 20.73 -28.26
CA LEU A 422 -6.85 21.50 -27.42
C LEU A 422 -6.66 23.00 -27.62
N GLY A 423 -5.40 23.48 -27.59
CA GLY A 423 -5.06 24.89 -27.77
C GLY A 423 -5.51 25.43 -29.12
N SER A 424 -5.32 24.66 -30.20
CA SER A 424 -5.76 25.02 -31.54
C SER A 424 -7.29 25.13 -31.66
N ALA A 425 -8.00 24.12 -31.13
CA ALA A 425 -9.48 24.13 -31.15
C ALA A 425 -10.05 25.26 -30.27
N TRP A 426 -9.42 25.47 -29.09
CA TRP A 426 -9.81 26.52 -28.15
C TRP A 426 -9.60 27.93 -28.68
N SER A 427 -8.46 28.18 -29.36
CA SER A 427 -8.15 29.47 -30.00
C SER A 427 -9.26 29.93 -30.96
N LYS A 428 -9.84 29.01 -31.73
CA LYS A 428 -10.92 29.31 -32.69
C LYS A 428 -12.18 29.89 -32.06
N VAL A 429 -12.49 29.48 -30.82
CA VAL A 429 -13.68 29.96 -30.10
C VAL A 429 -13.39 31.11 -29.14
N LEU A 430 -12.11 31.40 -28.87
CA LEU A 430 -11.69 32.56 -28.09
C LEU A 430 -11.64 33.84 -28.95
N GLU A 431 -11.14 33.72 -30.18
CA GLU A 431 -10.87 34.83 -31.05
C GLU A 431 -12.07 35.26 -31.90
N GLY A 432 -12.00 36.44 -32.47
CA GLY A 432 -13.04 37.00 -33.34
C GLY A 432 -14.07 37.87 -32.60
N SER A 433 -14.93 38.54 -33.41
CA SER A 433 -15.94 39.47 -32.89
C SER A 433 -16.96 38.80 -31.95
N ASP A 434 -17.27 37.53 -32.19
CA ASP A 434 -18.16 36.70 -31.36
C ASP A 434 -17.43 35.75 -30.43
N GLY A 435 -16.08 35.81 -30.38
CA GLY A 435 -15.23 35.02 -29.54
C GLY A 435 -15.39 35.37 -28.04
N LEU A 436 -15.04 34.44 -27.16
CA LEU A 436 -15.17 34.63 -25.72
C LEU A 436 -14.40 35.84 -25.20
N LEU A 437 -13.22 36.16 -25.78
CA LEU A 437 -12.40 37.32 -25.38
C LEU A 437 -13.12 38.68 -25.58
N SER A 438 -14.08 38.79 -26.50
CA SER A 438 -14.81 40.02 -26.76
C SER A 438 -15.85 40.35 -25.65
N ARG A 439 -16.36 39.36 -24.95
CA ARG A 439 -17.43 39.55 -23.94
C ARG A 439 -17.22 38.78 -22.63
N TRP A 440 -16.34 37.82 -22.59
CA TRP A 440 -15.97 36.94 -21.45
C TRP A 440 -17.17 36.45 -20.63
N LYS A 441 -18.23 36.04 -21.31
CA LYS A 441 -19.49 35.60 -20.71
C LYS A 441 -20.15 34.52 -21.57
N THR A 442 -20.67 33.48 -20.94
CA THR A 442 -21.49 32.45 -21.58
C THR A 442 -22.87 32.40 -20.91
N GLY A 443 -23.85 31.75 -21.54
CA GLY A 443 -25.22 31.71 -21.02
C GLY A 443 -25.35 30.86 -19.75
N ALA A 444 -24.59 29.77 -19.62
CA ALA A 444 -24.76 28.76 -18.59
C ALA A 444 -23.69 28.81 -17.45
N TRP A 445 -22.58 29.51 -17.66
CA TRP A 445 -21.48 29.51 -16.72
C TRP A 445 -21.48 30.76 -15.83
N VAL A 446 -21.33 30.55 -14.51
CA VAL A 446 -21.08 31.63 -13.56
C VAL A 446 -19.68 32.15 -13.78
N ASN A 447 -19.51 33.47 -13.81
CA ASN A 447 -18.20 34.09 -13.85
C ASN A 447 -17.59 34.18 -12.44
N GLN A 448 -16.30 34.04 -12.30
CA GLN A 448 -15.62 34.07 -11.00
C GLN A 448 -15.90 35.35 -10.17
N PRO A 449 -16.02 36.58 -10.73
CA PRO A 449 -16.44 37.75 -9.96
C PRO A 449 -17.85 37.64 -9.34
N ASP A 450 -18.72 36.81 -9.92
CA ASP A 450 -20.09 36.60 -9.38
C ASP A 450 -20.14 35.50 -8.30
N PHE A 451 -18.99 34.91 -7.92
CA PHE A 451 -18.91 33.76 -7.00
C PHE A 451 -19.58 34.04 -5.65
N PHE A 452 -19.27 35.17 -5.03
CA PHE A 452 -19.81 35.47 -3.70
C PHE A 452 -21.32 35.55 -3.73
N GLU A 453 -21.90 36.25 -4.70
CA GLU A 453 -23.34 36.42 -4.84
C GLU A 453 -24.03 35.09 -5.16
N GLN A 454 -23.52 34.35 -6.17
CA GLN A 454 -24.18 33.14 -6.71
C GLN A 454 -24.00 31.92 -5.80
N HIS A 455 -22.87 31.79 -5.10
CA HIS A 455 -22.57 30.60 -4.31
C HIS A 455 -22.59 30.84 -2.81
N VAL A 456 -22.21 32.04 -2.31
CA VAL A 456 -22.20 32.31 -0.87
C VAL A 456 -23.50 32.94 -0.40
N MET A 457 -23.88 34.08 -0.98
CA MET A 457 -25.09 34.81 -0.58
C MET A 457 -26.34 34.01 -0.84
N ALA A 458 -26.48 33.35 -1.99
CA ALA A 458 -27.61 32.50 -2.28
C ALA A 458 -27.89 31.44 -1.20
N HIS A 459 -26.84 30.88 -0.59
CA HIS A 459 -26.99 29.92 0.51
C HIS A 459 -27.35 30.58 1.85
N LEU A 460 -26.75 31.75 2.12
CA LEU A 460 -27.09 32.53 3.34
C LEU A 460 -28.53 33.02 3.33
N GLU A 461 -29.05 33.42 2.15
CA GLU A 461 -30.45 33.82 1.94
C GLU A 461 -31.40 32.61 2.01
N ALA A 462 -30.97 31.43 1.56
CA ALA A 462 -31.71 30.18 1.73
C ALA A 462 -31.74 29.65 3.19
N GLY A 463 -31.20 30.42 4.15
CA GLY A 463 -31.27 30.14 5.58
C GLY A 463 -30.08 29.36 6.16
N ILE A 464 -29.03 29.13 5.39
CA ILE A 464 -27.80 28.54 5.91
C ILE A 464 -27.15 29.55 6.87
N ARG A 465 -26.91 29.12 8.11
CA ARG A 465 -26.39 29.99 9.16
C ARG A 465 -24.96 30.47 8.89
N ARG A 466 -24.12 29.55 8.33
CA ARG A 466 -22.68 29.79 8.14
C ARG A 466 -22.18 29.06 6.91
N VAL A 467 -21.36 29.73 6.13
CA VAL A 467 -20.69 29.18 4.94
C VAL A 467 -19.19 29.23 5.15
N PHE A 468 -18.52 28.11 4.96
CA PHE A 468 -17.07 28.03 4.88
C PHE A 468 -16.68 28.05 3.40
N VAL A 469 -15.75 28.93 3.03
CA VAL A 469 -15.20 29.04 1.69
C VAL A 469 -13.71 28.69 1.77
N VAL A 470 -13.33 27.54 1.28
CA VAL A 470 -11.94 27.10 1.18
C VAL A 470 -11.43 27.48 -0.20
N ILE A 471 -10.40 28.30 -0.27
CA ILE A 471 -9.74 28.66 -1.52
C ILE A 471 -8.37 28.01 -1.52
N SER A 472 -8.18 27.05 -2.44
CA SER A 472 -6.89 26.39 -2.65
C SER A 472 -6.24 26.99 -3.90
N ASP A 473 -5.08 27.65 -3.70
CA ASP A 473 -4.34 28.35 -4.73
C ASP A 473 -3.87 27.38 -5.83
N ALA A 474 -4.17 27.71 -7.07
CA ALA A 474 -3.89 26.89 -8.27
C ALA A 474 -4.56 25.50 -8.29
N PHE A 475 -5.71 25.32 -7.63
CA PHE A 475 -6.40 24.04 -7.57
C PHE A 475 -7.21 23.77 -8.85
N ARG A 476 -6.73 22.85 -9.72
CA ARG A 476 -7.36 22.55 -11.00
C ARG A 476 -8.67 21.76 -10.86
N TYR A 477 -9.53 21.90 -11.89
CA TYR A 477 -10.79 21.17 -12.01
C TYR A 477 -10.60 19.64 -11.93
N GLU A 478 -9.56 19.10 -12.56
CA GLU A 478 -9.29 17.66 -12.58
C GLU A 478 -8.96 17.09 -11.19
N ALA A 479 -8.25 17.88 -10.37
CA ALA A 479 -7.93 17.51 -8.99
C ALA A 479 -9.18 17.64 -8.09
N ALA A 480 -10.04 18.63 -8.37
CA ALA A 480 -11.30 18.80 -7.68
C ALA A 480 -12.26 17.62 -7.92
N GLU A 481 -12.30 17.08 -9.14
CA GLU A 481 -13.06 15.86 -9.45
C GLU A 481 -12.56 14.67 -8.63
N GLU A 482 -11.25 14.49 -8.56
CA GLU A 482 -10.65 13.44 -7.74
C GLU A 482 -11.02 13.58 -6.26
N LEU A 483 -10.93 14.78 -5.71
CA LEU A 483 -11.33 15.07 -4.33
C LEU A 483 -12.80 14.73 -4.07
N VAL A 484 -13.71 15.13 -4.98
CA VAL A 484 -15.15 14.84 -4.86
C VAL A 484 -15.41 13.34 -4.89
N ARG A 485 -14.76 12.61 -5.76
CA ARG A 485 -14.87 11.15 -5.85
C ARG A 485 -14.36 10.47 -4.57
N GLU A 486 -13.24 10.94 -4.01
CA GLU A 486 -12.70 10.43 -2.75
C GLU A 486 -13.63 10.71 -1.56
N ILE A 487 -14.14 11.92 -1.45
CA ILE A 487 -15.07 12.32 -0.39
C ILE A 487 -16.33 11.45 -0.46
N ASN A 488 -16.94 11.33 -1.64
CA ASN A 488 -18.16 10.55 -1.82
C ASN A 488 -17.96 9.04 -1.59
N GLY A 489 -16.75 8.53 -1.78
CA GLY A 489 -16.39 7.14 -1.51
C GLY A 489 -16.11 6.80 -0.05
N LYS A 490 -15.67 7.77 0.75
CA LYS A 490 -15.15 7.52 2.11
C LYS A 490 -15.93 8.22 3.23
N SER A 491 -16.67 9.29 2.91
CA SER A 491 -17.28 10.18 3.92
C SER A 491 -18.80 10.04 3.99
N ARG A 492 -19.38 10.46 5.13
CA ARG A 492 -20.83 10.48 5.34
C ARG A 492 -21.51 11.67 4.66
N PHE A 493 -20.77 12.77 4.47
CA PHE A 493 -21.26 13.94 3.76
C PHE A 493 -21.05 13.80 2.25
N LYS A 494 -21.84 14.52 1.48
CA LYS A 494 -21.84 14.46 0.01
C LYS A 494 -21.22 15.71 -0.59
N ALA A 495 -20.44 15.51 -1.63
CA ALA A 495 -19.80 16.53 -2.42
C ALA A 495 -20.39 16.57 -3.83
N ALA A 496 -20.70 17.76 -4.31
CA ALA A 496 -21.08 18.00 -5.70
C ALA A 496 -20.07 18.95 -6.34
N LEU A 497 -19.71 18.70 -7.59
CA LEU A 497 -18.76 19.49 -8.35
C LEU A 497 -19.47 20.27 -9.46
N THR A 498 -19.24 21.56 -9.50
CA THR A 498 -19.58 22.44 -10.62
C THR A 498 -18.34 23.22 -11.06
N ALA A 499 -18.46 24.02 -12.11
CA ALA A 499 -17.37 24.87 -12.55
C ALA A 499 -17.85 26.28 -12.78
N MET A 500 -16.92 27.23 -12.71
CA MET A 500 -17.14 28.63 -13.10
C MET A 500 -16.04 29.09 -14.07
N LEU A 501 -16.29 30.15 -14.83
CA LEU A 501 -15.35 30.78 -15.73
C LEU A 501 -14.45 31.71 -14.94
N GLY A 502 -13.16 31.41 -14.88
CA GLY A 502 -12.14 32.20 -14.21
C GLY A 502 -11.90 33.54 -14.88
N VAL A 503 -11.35 34.49 -14.14
CA VAL A 503 -10.93 35.79 -14.68
C VAL A 503 -9.70 35.64 -15.56
N LEU A 504 -9.49 36.61 -16.45
CA LEU A 504 -8.31 36.68 -17.31
C LEU A 504 -7.64 38.04 -17.19
N PRO A 505 -6.31 38.11 -17.02
CA PRO A 505 -5.37 37.00 -16.85
C PRO A 505 -5.62 36.18 -15.59
N SER A 506 -5.41 34.86 -15.69
CA SER A 506 -5.69 33.90 -14.63
C SER A 506 -4.52 33.82 -13.65
N TYR A 507 -4.44 34.78 -12.73
CA TYR A 507 -3.36 34.84 -11.74
C TYR A 507 -3.87 35.22 -10.35
N THR A 508 -3.09 34.88 -9.33
CA THR A 508 -3.47 34.88 -7.91
C THR A 508 -4.13 36.17 -7.44
N ALA A 509 -3.52 37.36 -7.71
CA ALA A 509 -4.06 38.60 -7.13
C ALA A 509 -5.46 38.95 -7.66
N LEU A 510 -5.71 38.75 -8.97
CA LEU A 510 -7.00 39.02 -9.57
C LEU A 510 -8.04 37.93 -9.23
N GLY A 511 -7.65 36.67 -9.29
CA GLY A 511 -8.51 35.55 -8.96
C GLY A 511 -8.96 35.58 -7.49
N MET A 512 -8.05 35.82 -6.55
CA MET A 512 -8.36 35.94 -5.13
C MET A 512 -9.30 37.12 -4.84
N ALA A 513 -9.09 38.29 -5.47
CA ALA A 513 -9.97 39.45 -5.31
C ALA A 513 -11.38 39.18 -5.87
N SER A 514 -11.46 38.46 -7.01
CA SER A 514 -12.73 38.13 -7.67
C SER A 514 -13.61 37.19 -6.86
N LEU A 515 -13.04 36.42 -5.94
CA LEU A 515 -13.79 35.51 -5.04
C LEU A 515 -14.36 36.20 -3.79
N LEU A 516 -13.92 37.43 -3.50
CA LEU A 516 -14.41 38.19 -2.36
C LEU A 516 -15.72 38.90 -2.69
N PRO A 517 -16.55 39.23 -1.67
CA PRO A 517 -17.70 40.11 -1.86
C PRO A 517 -17.25 41.49 -2.38
N HIS A 518 -17.88 41.96 -3.48
CA HIS A 518 -17.59 43.27 -4.03
C HIS A 518 -18.70 43.76 -4.96
N HIS A 519 -18.84 45.05 -5.10
CA HIS A 519 -19.64 45.68 -6.13
C HIS A 519 -18.74 46.16 -7.29
N THR A 520 -17.51 46.53 -6.95
CA THR A 520 -16.50 46.99 -7.92
C THR A 520 -15.15 46.37 -7.67
N LEU A 521 -14.48 45.99 -8.76
CA LEU A 521 -13.07 45.59 -8.77
C LEU A 521 -12.28 46.66 -9.52
N ALA A 522 -11.08 46.96 -9.07
CA ALA A 522 -10.20 47.92 -9.75
C ALA A 522 -8.72 47.67 -9.44
N TYR A 523 -7.84 48.01 -10.37
CA TYR A 523 -6.42 48.08 -10.05
C TYR A 523 -6.05 49.41 -9.42
N ARG A 524 -5.26 49.33 -8.36
CA ARG A 524 -4.67 50.54 -7.75
C ARG A 524 -3.43 50.95 -8.55
N LYS A 525 -3.34 52.21 -8.86
CA LYS A 525 -2.13 52.81 -9.49
C LYS A 525 -0.95 52.76 -8.51
N ASN A 526 -0.16 51.70 -8.57
CA ASN A 526 1.08 51.58 -7.81
C ASN A 526 2.02 50.57 -8.50
N SER A 527 3.25 50.42 -8.03
CA SER A 527 4.25 49.52 -8.58
C SER A 527 3.90 48.02 -8.40
N ASN A 528 2.98 47.67 -7.47
CA ASN A 528 2.61 46.30 -7.13
C ASN A 528 1.38 45.79 -7.93
N LEU A 529 0.64 46.69 -8.59
CA LEU A 529 -0.65 46.39 -9.23
C LEU A 529 -1.61 45.68 -8.26
N ASP A 530 -1.80 46.28 -7.06
CA ASP A 530 -2.76 45.81 -6.09
C ASP A 530 -4.17 45.84 -6.66
N VAL A 531 -4.94 44.76 -6.43
CA VAL A 531 -6.35 44.71 -6.79
C VAL A 531 -7.17 45.20 -5.59
N MET A 532 -8.15 46.06 -5.85
CA MET A 532 -9.08 46.58 -4.87
C MET A 532 -10.49 45.99 -5.09
N ALA A 533 -11.14 45.67 -3.99
CA ALA A 533 -12.56 45.35 -3.91
C ALA A 533 -13.25 46.47 -3.14
N ASP A 534 -14.21 47.17 -3.77
CA ASP A 534 -14.92 48.32 -3.18
C ASP A 534 -13.98 49.36 -2.53
N ASP A 535 -12.98 49.83 -3.29
CA ASP A 535 -11.94 50.74 -2.87
C ASP A 535 -10.97 50.30 -1.76
N ALA A 536 -11.08 49.05 -1.30
CA ALA A 536 -10.17 48.45 -0.33
C ALA A 536 -9.15 47.52 -1.04
N VAL A 537 -7.87 47.69 -0.71
CA VAL A 537 -6.83 46.74 -1.17
C VAL A 537 -7.03 45.41 -0.47
N VAL A 538 -6.99 44.31 -1.25
CA VAL A 538 -7.25 42.92 -0.75
C VAL A 538 -6.10 41.96 -1.06
N SER A 539 -4.88 42.46 -1.02
CA SER A 539 -3.67 41.72 -1.39
C SER A 539 -3.20 40.76 -0.29
N THR A 540 -3.37 41.09 1.00
CA THR A 540 -2.94 40.26 2.14
C THR A 540 -4.11 39.58 2.85
N LEU A 541 -3.80 38.56 3.67
CA LEU A 541 -4.81 37.85 4.47
C LEU A 541 -5.55 38.81 5.41
N GLU A 542 -4.83 39.74 6.08
CA GLU A 542 -5.38 40.72 7.00
C GLU A 542 -6.31 41.69 6.27
N GLN A 543 -5.93 42.14 5.08
CA GLN A 543 -6.75 43.02 4.25
C GLN A 543 -8.03 42.35 3.80
N ARG A 544 -7.92 41.07 3.34
CA ARG A 544 -9.09 40.26 2.98
C ARG A 544 -10.01 40.03 4.21
N SER A 545 -9.43 39.73 5.37
CA SER A 545 -10.21 39.55 6.60
C SER A 545 -10.93 40.85 7.01
N ALA A 546 -10.26 42.02 6.95
CA ALA A 546 -10.86 43.31 7.19
C ALA A 546 -11.99 43.67 6.22
N HIS A 547 -11.83 43.27 4.92
CA HIS A 547 -12.88 43.44 3.93
C HIS A 547 -14.09 42.54 4.21
N LEU A 548 -13.86 41.27 4.52
CA LEU A 548 -14.91 40.29 4.87
C LEU A 548 -15.67 40.66 6.15
N ALA A 549 -15.06 41.41 7.09
CA ALA A 549 -15.72 41.81 8.31
C ALA A 549 -17.00 42.62 8.03
N LYS A 550 -17.08 43.40 6.93
CA LYS A 550 -18.28 44.10 6.48
C LYS A 550 -19.48 43.16 6.21
N TYR A 551 -19.18 41.89 5.94
CA TYR A 551 -20.14 40.81 5.63
C TYR A 551 -20.25 39.79 6.78
N GLN A 552 -19.87 40.15 8.00
CA GLN A 552 -19.78 39.25 9.16
C GLN A 552 -18.87 38.06 8.89
N GLY A 553 -17.80 38.29 8.14
CA GLY A 553 -16.86 37.26 7.73
C GLY A 553 -15.47 37.44 8.34
N ILE A 554 -14.64 36.43 8.20
CA ILE A 554 -13.25 36.39 8.64
C ILE A 554 -12.42 35.54 7.66
N ALA A 555 -11.13 35.83 7.56
CA ALA A 555 -10.17 35.04 6.80
C ALA A 555 -9.14 34.38 7.71
N VAL A 556 -8.71 33.15 7.39
CA VAL A 556 -7.74 32.36 8.14
C VAL A 556 -6.97 31.46 7.21
N LYS A 557 -5.75 31.07 7.55
CA LYS A 557 -5.04 30.01 6.82
C LYS A 557 -5.52 28.63 7.24
N ALA A 558 -5.43 27.66 6.32
CA ALA A 558 -5.89 26.30 6.56
C ALA A 558 -5.14 25.60 7.72
N ASP A 559 -3.82 25.75 7.76
CA ASP A 559 -2.97 25.21 8.81
C ASP A 559 -3.24 25.84 10.18
N GLU A 560 -3.46 27.15 10.24
CA GLU A 560 -3.83 27.87 11.46
C GLU A 560 -5.19 27.39 11.99
N LEU A 561 -6.20 27.23 11.13
CA LEU A 561 -7.53 26.75 11.52
C LEU A 561 -7.46 25.31 12.07
N LEU A 562 -6.71 24.43 11.41
CA LEU A 562 -6.51 23.05 11.88
C LEU A 562 -5.77 23.02 13.23
N ALA A 563 -4.76 23.87 13.42
CA ALA A 563 -3.97 23.95 14.63
C ALA A 563 -4.78 24.44 15.86
N MET A 564 -5.89 25.18 15.66
CA MET A 564 -6.78 25.60 16.75
C MET A 564 -7.46 24.42 17.44
N GLY A 565 -7.67 23.29 16.72
CA GLY A 565 -8.45 22.17 17.21
C GLY A 565 -9.94 22.51 17.39
N LYS A 566 -10.69 21.56 17.95
CA LYS A 566 -12.16 21.64 18.01
C LYS A 566 -12.68 22.84 18.82
N ASP A 567 -12.21 23.01 20.03
CA ASP A 567 -12.83 23.97 20.96
C ASP A 567 -12.47 25.43 20.60
N LYS A 568 -11.19 25.71 20.39
CA LYS A 568 -10.75 27.05 19.94
C LYS A 568 -11.26 27.38 18.55
N GLY A 569 -11.30 26.37 17.65
CA GLY A 569 -11.85 26.56 16.32
C GLY A 569 -13.35 26.90 16.34
N ARG A 570 -14.14 26.27 17.21
CA ARG A 570 -15.55 26.62 17.42
C ARG A 570 -15.73 28.05 17.99
N GLU A 571 -14.87 28.43 18.90
CA GLU A 571 -14.86 29.81 19.44
C GLU A 571 -14.52 30.83 18.34
N PHE A 572 -13.49 30.56 17.55
CA PHE A 572 -13.05 31.41 16.45
C PHE A 572 -14.17 31.66 15.41
N VAL A 573 -14.93 30.60 15.02
CA VAL A 573 -15.99 30.74 14.00
C VAL A 573 -17.34 31.19 14.58
N ARG A 574 -17.50 31.32 15.89
CA ARG A 574 -18.81 31.52 16.57
C ARG A 574 -19.61 32.70 16.04
N ASP A 575 -18.95 33.84 15.90
CA ASP A 575 -19.57 35.12 15.60
C ASP A 575 -19.53 35.50 14.12
N HIS A 576 -19.07 34.57 13.28
CA HIS A 576 -18.94 34.79 11.84
C HIS A 576 -19.92 33.95 11.04
N ARG A 577 -20.48 34.55 9.97
CA ARG A 577 -21.38 33.91 9.02
C ARG A 577 -20.62 33.37 7.79
N VAL A 578 -19.48 34.01 7.45
CA VAL A 578 -18.66 33.65 6.29
C VAL A 578 -17.21 33.46 6.76
N ILE A 579 -16.67 32.28 6.55
CA ILE A 579 -15.28 31.95 6.92
C ILE A 579 -14.51 31.57 5.66
N TYR A 580 -13.57 32.43 5.27
CA TYR A 580 -12.65 32.17 4.17
C TYR A 580 -11.39 31.48 4.70
N VAL A 581 -11.09 30.30 4.17
CA VAL A 581 -9.93 29.49 4.55
C VAL A 581 -9.00 29.39 3.35
N TYR A 582 -7.79 29.93 3.49
CA TYR A 582 -6.80 29.96 2.41
C TYR A 582 -5.81 28.81 2.54
N HIS A 583 -5.62 28.09 1.43
CA HIS A 583 -4.73 26.96 1.29
C HIS A 583 -3.85 27.17 0.06
N ASP A 584 -2.52 27.02 0.17
CA ASP A 584 -1.56 27.45 -0.86
C ASP A 584 -0.54 26.37 -1.27
N ARG A 585 -0.82 25.09 -0.99
CA ARG A 585 0.13 24.00 -1.19
C ARG A 585 0.66 23.89 -2.63
N ILE A 586 -0.20 24.02 -3.63
CA ILE A 586 0.15 23.76 -5.03
C ILE A 586 0.99 24.91 -5.58
N ASP A 587 0.53 26.14 -5.45
CA ASP A 587 1.23 27.30 -6.02
C ASP A 587 2.57 27.53 -5.31
N LEU A 588 2.62 27.33 -3.99
CA LEU A 588 3.83 27.48 -3.16
C LEU A 588 5.01 26.62 -3.67
N LEU A 589 4.76 25.43 -4.16
CA LEU A 589 5.76 24.52 -4.69
C LEU A 589 5.94 24.67 -6.22
N GLY A 590 4.84 24.89 -6.95
CA GLY A 590 4.82 24.98 -8.41
C GLY A 590 5.51 26.22 -8.97
N ASP A 591 5.28 27.43 -8.39
CA ASP A 591 5.82 28.69 -8.93
C ASP A 591 7.33 28.90 -8.67
N LYS A 592 7.97 28.00 -7.90
CA LYS A 592 9.40 28.05 -7.62
C LYS A 592 10.19 27.12 -8.54
N GLN A 593 11.13 27.65 -9.30
CA GLN A 593 11.97 26.87 -10.22
C GLN A 593 12.64 25.65 -9.58
N GLY A 594 13.02 25.71 -8.30
CA GLY A 594 13.69 24.60 -7.61
C GLY A 594 12.76 23.45 -7.18
N SER A 595 11.45 23.68 -7.12
CA SER A 595 10.44 22.71 -6.67
C SER A 595 9.32 22.47 -7.68
N GLU A 596 9.34 23.10 -8.86
CA GLU A 596 8.30 22.91 -9.88
C GLU A 596 8.13 21.44 -10.32
N GLY A 597 9.20 20.63 -10.27
CA GLY A 597 9.14 19.19 -10.53
C GLY A 597 8.34 18.39 -9.48
N GLN A 598 8.04 18.98 -8.32
CA GLN A 598 7.25 18.36 -7.25
C GLN A 598 5.77 18.80 -7.29
N THR A 599 5.33 19.43 -8.39
CA THR A 599 3.95 19.95 -8.51
C THR A 599 2.90 18.84 -8.32
N PHE A 600 3.12 17.65 -8.85
CA PHE A 600 2.16 16.56 -8.75
C PHE A 600 2.12 15.94 -7.35
N ASP A 601 3.26 15.91 -6.64
CA ASP A 601 3.30 15.60 -5.22
C ASP A 601 2.54 16.65 -4.40
N ALA A 602 2.70 17.94 -4.73
CA ALA A 602 1.96 19.01 -4.10
C ALA A 602 0.45 18.88 -4.30
N VAL A 603 0.00 18.47 -5.48
CA VAL A 603 -1.44 18.18 -5.74
C VAL A 603 -1.92 17.02 -4.88
N ALA A 604 -1.17 15.92 -4.79
CA ALA A 604 -1.54 14.77 -3.96
C ALA A 604 -1.62 15.14 -2.46
N GLN A 605 -0.67 15.95 -1.98
CA GLN A 605 -0.72 16.49 -0.62
C GLN A 605 -1.91 17.43 -0.42
N ALA A 606 -2.20 18.31 -1.37
CA ALA A 606 -3.35 19.20 -1.31
C ALA A 606 -4.68 18.45 -1.23
N LEU A 607 -4.85 17.35 -1.99
CA LEU A 607 -6.03 16.50 -1.91
C LEU A 607 -6.22 15.93 -0.50
N ALA A 608 -5.15 15.42 0.11
CA ALA A 608 -5.18 14.89 1.47
C ALA A 608 -5.50 15.99 2.51
N GLU A 609 -4.85 17.15 2.40
CA GLU A 609 -5.05 18.30 3.30
C GLU A 609 -6.47 18.88 3.18
N LEU A 610 -6.99 19.02 1.96
CA LEU A 610 -8.37 19.50 1.72
C LEU A 610 -9.42 18.51 2.23
N ASN A 611 -9.19 17.20 2.09
CA ASN A 611 -10.08 16.19 2.66
C ASN A 611 -10.08 16.23 4.19
N GLN A 612 -8.90 16.38 4.80
CA GLN A 612 -8.76 16.57 6.26
C GLN A 612 -9.46 17.86 6.73
N LEU A 613 -9.25 18.97 6.04
CA LEU A 613 -9.86 20.26 6.35
C LEU A 613 -11.39 20.21 6.23
N ALA A 614 -11.92 19.64 5.16
CA ALA A 614 -13.36 19.44 4.97
C ALA A 614 -13.95 18.60 6.10
N SER A 615 -13.30 17.49 6.43
CA SER A 615 -13.72 16.62 7.55
C SER A 615 -13.67 17.35 8.89
N PHE A 616 -12.65 18.15 9.13
CA PHE A 616 -12.52 18.96 10.35
C PHE A 616 -13.63 20.02 10.45
N ILE A 617 -13.91 20.74 9.37
CA ILE A 617 -14.96 21.77 9.33
C ILE A 617 -16.33 21.15 9.60
N VAL A 618 -16.68 20.05 8.92
CA VAL A 618 -17.99 19.39 9.08
C VAL A 618 -18.11 18.77 10.48
N ASN A 619 -17.18 17.90 10.87
CA ASN A 619 -17.31 17.08 12.08
C ASN A 619 -16.96 17.84 13.37
N SER A 620 -16.04 18.80 13.31
CA SER A 620 -15.52 19.47 14.51
C SER A 620 -16.05 20.88 14.68
N LEU A 621 -16.27 21.64 13.61
CA LEU A 621 -16.72 23.04 13.66
C LEU A 621 -18.23 23.21 13.39
N ASN A 622 -18.97 22.12 13.19
CA ASN A 622 -20.39 22.13 12.81
C ASN A 622 -20.66 22.94 11.53
N GLY A 623 -19.79 22.79 10.54
CA GLY A 623 -19.95 23.40 9.23
C GLY A 623 -20.96 22.63 8.39
N SER A 624 -22.18 23.16 8.27
CA SER A 624 -23.25 22.52 7.46
C SER A 624 -23.08 22.71 5.95
N LEU A 625 -22.29 23.71 5.55
CA LEU A 625 -21.97 24.01 4.16
C LEU A 625 -20.50 24.40 4.02
N VAL A 626 -19.79 23.70 3.15
CA VAL A 626 -18.39 24.03 2.79
C VAL A 626 -18.33 24.13 1.25
N LEU A 627 -17.82 25.25 0.78
CA LEU A 627 -17.47 25.48 -0.62
C LEU A 627 -15.96 25.38 -0.75
N ILE A 628 -15.46 24.58 -1.71
CA ILE A 628 -14.03 24.54 -2.02
C ILE A 628 -13.86 24.99 -3.46
N THR A 629 -12.98 25.96 -3.69
CA THR A 629 -12.73 26.56 -5.00
C THR A 629 -11.26 26.94 -5.17
N ALA A 630 -10.91 27.54 -6.30
CA ALA A 630 -9.59 28.05 -6.64
C ALA A 630 -9.67 29.47 -7.19
N ASP A 631 -8.57 30.18 -7.09
CA ASP A 631 -8.38 31.50 -7.73
C ASP A 631 -8.03 31.38 -9.21
N HIS A 632 -7.24 30.36 -9.59
CA HIS A 632 -6.91 29.97 -10.95
C HIS A 632 -6.50 28.51 -11.01
N GLY A 633 -6.35 27.95 -12.21
CA GLY A 633 -5.65 26.69 -12.43
C GLY A 633 -4.23 26.92 -12.97
N PHE A 634 -3.62 25.89 -13.54
CA PHE A 634 -2.27 25.97 -14.09
C PHE A 634 -2.09 25.03 -15.28
N LEU A 635 -1.08 25.31 -16.11
CA LEU A 635 -0.58 24.40 -17.13
C LEU A 635 0.75 23.82 -16.66
N TYR A 636 0.93 22.51 -16.81
CA TYR A 636 2.16 21.81 -16.46
C TYR A 636 2.60 20.88 -17.57
N GLN A 637 3.88 20.90 -17.91
CA GLN A 637 4.53 20.00 -18.86
C GLN A 637 5.89 19.60 -18.31
N GLU A 638 6.17 18.28 -18.30
CA GLU A 638 7.42 17.73 -17.75
C GLU A 638 8.62 18.02 -18.65
N SER A 639 8.41 17.90 -19.97
CA SER A 639 9.46 18.14 -20.96
C SER A 639 9.81 19.62 -21.09
N ALA A 640 11.05 19.88 -21.49
CA ALA A 640 11.45 21.21 -21.93
C ALA A 640 10.63 21.64 -23.15
N LEU A 641 10.22 22.92 -23.16
CA LEU A 641 9.48 23.49 -24.28
C LEU A 641 10.29 23.48 -25.55
N ASP A 642 9.68 23.06 -26.65
CA ASP A 642 10.19 23.26 -27.98
C ASP A 642 10.31 24.75 -28.31
N GLU A 643 11.23 25.12 -29.19
CA GLU A 643 11.39 26.51 -29.65
C GLU A 643 10.09 27.09 -30.25
N ALA A 644 9.25 26.23 -30.85
CA ALA A 644 7.95 26.60 -31.40
C ALA A 644 6.95 27.08 -30.32
N ASP A 645 7.07 26.56 -29.08
CA ASP A 645 6.22 26.93 -27.96
C ASP A 645 6.73 28.15 -27.18
N LYS A 646 7.88 28.70 -27.60
CA LYS A 646 8.42 29.94 -27.07
C LYS A 646 7.94 31.10 -27.94
N SER A 647 6.95 31.86 -27.48
CA SER A 647 6.57 33.12 -28.10
C SER A 647 7.66 34.15 -27.82
N THR A 648 8.54 34.39 -28.81
CA THR A 648 9.45 35.52 -28.73
C THR A 648 8.64 36.81 -28.89
N LEU A 649 8.37 37.46 -27.79
CA LEU A 649 8.07 38.87 -27.80
C LEU A 649 9.42 39.57 -28.12
N GLY A 650 9.44 40.47 -29.07
CA GLY A 650 10.49 41.46 -29.15
C GLY A 650 10.59 42.25 -27.83
N ASP A 651 10.90 43.51 -27.92
CA ASP A 651 10.86 44.38 -26.71
C ASP A 651 9.46 44.43 -26.12
N LYS A 652 9.40 44.54 -24.77
CA LYS A 652 8.14 44.76 -24.08
C LYS A 652 7.51 46.06 -24.54
N PRO A 653 6.18 46.06 -24.85
CA PRO A 653 5.54 47.29 -25.32
C PRO A 653 5.63 48.41 -24.27
N ALA A 654 5.67 49.66 -24.73
CA ALA A 654 5.56 50.81 -23.85
C ALA A 654 4.23 50.71 -23.05
N GLY A 655 4.25 51.07 -21.78
CA GLY A 655 3.08 50.91 -20.91
C GLY A 655 2.98 49.59 -20.17
N THR A 656 3.92 48.64 -20.38
CA THR A 656 4.00 47.40 -19.63
C THR A 656 4.34 47.67 -18.15
N LEU A 657 3.49 47.21 -17.26
CA LEU A 657 3.66 47.36 -15.80
C LEU A 657 4.14 46.05 -15.14
N ARG A 658 3.68 44.90 -15.64
CA ARG A 658 4.10 43.57 -15.18
C ARG A 658 4.22 42.60 -16.37
N ALA A 659 5.27 41.81 -16.37
CA ALA A 659 5.47 40.76 -17.33
C ALA A 659 5.86 39.45 -16.64
N LYS A 660 5.13 38.40 -16.93
CA LYS A 660 5.34 37.02 -16.49
C LYS A 660 5.30 36.08 -17.72
N LYS A 661 5.65 34.83 -17.57
CA LYS A 661 5.70 33.85 -18.67
C LYS A 661 4.37 33.65 -19.39
N ARG A 662 3.26 33.75 -18.64
CA ARG A 662 1.92 33.48 -19.17
C ARG A 662 1.02 34.73 -19.24
N TYR A 663 1.49 35.87 -18.83
CA TYR A 663 0.76 37.13 -19.02
C TYR A 663 1.65 38.37 -18.97
N LEU A 664 1.17 39.40 -19.61
CA LEU A 664 1.72 40.75 -19.58
C LEU A 664 0.55 41.70 -19.27
N LEU A 665 0.76 42.60 -18.34
CA LEU A 665 -0.22 43.60 -17.92
C LEU A 665 0.34 45.01 -18.14
N GLY A 666 -0.49 45.90 -18.60
CA GLY A 666 -0.11 47.31 -18.80
C GLY A 666 -1.30 48.19 -19.15
N GLN A 667 -0.99 49.41 -19.56
CA GLN A 667 -1.98 50.38 -20.05
C GLN A 667 -1.52 50.86 -21.42
N GLY A 668 -2.39 50.81 -22.45
CA GLY A 668 -2.09 51.24 -23.79
C GLY A 668 -1.03 50.37 -24.49
N ILE A 669 -0.95 49.09 -24.16
CA ILE A 669 0.05 48.16 -24.71
C ILE A 669 -0.26 47.67 -26.11
N GLY A 670 -1.44 48.02 -26.67
CA GLY A 670 -1.85 47.64 -28.01
C GLY A 670 -2.16 46.16 -28.22
N GLU A 671 -2.22 45.71 -29.46
CA GLU A 671 -2.49 44.34 -29.85
C GLU A 671 -1.23 43.61 -30.31
N ASN A 672 -1.23 42.27 -30.19
CA ASN A 672 -0.16 41.40 -30.65
C ASN A 672 -0.74 40.15 -31.31
N SER A 673 -0.38 39.86 -32.55
CA SER A 673 -0.89 38.68 -33.29
C SER A 673 -0.48 37.34 -32.71
N LYS A 674 0.60 37.29 -31.91
CA LYS A 674 1.11 36.09 -31.28
C LYS A 674 0.49 35.85 -29.86
N ALA A 675 -0.36 36.76 -29.40
CA ALA A 675 -1.00 36.70 -28.11
C ALA A 675 -2.52 36.83 -28.23
N TRP A 676 -3.22 36.34 -27.26
CA TRP A 676 -4.60 36.72 -26.98
C TRP A 676 -4.54 38.04 -26.21
N CYS A 677 -5.20 39.07 -26.72
CA CYS A 677 -5.19 40.39 -26.16
C CYS A 677 -6.59 40.76 -25.63
N GLY A 678 -6.65 41.50 -24.56
CA GLY A 678 -7.90 41.93 -23.96
C GLY A 678 -7.70 42.98 -22.87
N ASN A 679 -8.81 43.31 -22.22
CA ASN A 679 -8.83 44.24 -21.09
C ASN A 679 -9.59 43.63 -19.91
N THR A 680 -9.10 43.85 -18.71
CA THR A 680 -9.67 43.28 -17.47
C THR A 680 -11.06 43.83 -17.14
N ALA A 681 -11.46 44.96 -17.68
CA ALA A 681 -12.84 45.45 -17.57
C ALA A 681 -13.83 44.46 -18.22
N VAL A 682 -13.43 43.76 -19.31
CA VAL A 682 -14.25 42.74 -19.97
C VAL A 682 -14.14 41.40 -19.27
N THR A 683 -12.91 40.98 -18.92
CA THR A 683 -12.64 39.61 -18.49
C THR A 683 -12.71 39.38 -16.99
N ALA A 684 -12.71 40.45 -16.18
CA ALA A 684 -12.80 40.39 -14.72
C ALA A 684 -13.79 41.43 -14.13
N GLY A 685 -14.48 42.20 -14.97
CA GLY A 685 -15.41 43.23 -14.49
C GLY A 685 -14.73 44.38 -13.75
N THR A 686 -13.45 44.65 -13.98
CA THR A 686 -12.75 45.78 -13.34
C THR A 686 -13.28 47.12 -13.87
N THR A 687 -13.25 48.15 -13.00
CA THR A 687 -13.73 49.48 -13.38
C THR A 687 -12.95 50.01 -14.59
N ALA A 688 -13.67 50.34 -15.65
CA ALA A 688 -13.09 50.81 -16.90
C ALA A 688 -12.17 52.04 -16.73
N GLY A 689 -11.25 52.27 -17.63
CA GLY A 689 -10.28 53.35 -17.61
C GLY A 689 -9.09 53.07 -16.67
N GLU A 690 -8.81 53.97 -15.75
CA GLU A 690 -7.65 53.83 -14.85
C GLU A 690 -7.70 52.64 -13.90
N GLY A 691 -8.87 52.07 -13.62
CA GLY A 691 -9.08 50.91 -12.81
C GLY A 691 -8.92 49.57 -13.55
N SER A 692 -8.75 49.57 -14.85
CA SER A 692 -8.56 48.37 -15.68
C SER A 692 -7.15 48.30 -16.26
N MET A 693 -6.77 47.08 -16.73
CA MET A 693 -5.50 46.82 -17.39
C MET A 693 -5.72 46.13 -18.73
N ASP A 694 -4.96 46.55 -19.73
CA ASP A 694 -4.78 45.76 -20.94
C ASP A 694 -3.86 44.57 -20.61
N PHE A 695 -4.11 43.45 -21.26
CA PHE A 695 -3.26 42.29 -21.09
C PHE A 695 -2.95 41.60 -22.43
N TRP A 696 -1.81 40.96 -22.45
CA TRP A 696 -1.45 39.94 -23.43
C TRP A 696 -1.26 38.61 -22.69
N VAL A 697 -1.81 37.54 -23.24
CA VAL A 697 -1.56 36.17 -22.78
C VAL A 697 -1.18 35.32 -23.99
N PRO A 698 -0.16 34.44 -23.89
CA PRO A 698 0.30 33.65 -25.03
C PRO A 698 -0.77 32.65 -25.47
N LYS A 699 -0.85 32.39 -26.77
CA LYS A 699 -1.81 31.44 -27.36
C LYS A 699 -1.47 30.01 -27.01
N GLY A 700 -2.47 29.19 -26.73
CA GLY A 700 -2.29 27.79 -26.40
C GLY A 700 -1.34 27.57 -25.21
N ALA A 701 -0.45 26.61 -25.33
CA ALA A 701 0.55 26.28 -24.30
C ALA A 701 1.79 27.19 -24.35
N ALA A 702 1.91 28.09 -25.34
CA ALA A 702 3.09 28.92 -25.51
C ALA A 702 3.39 29.81 -24.28
N ARG A 703 4.66 30.19 -24.15
CA ARG A 703 5.14 31.05 -23.06
C ARG A 703 5.91 32.21 -23.60
N PHE A 704 5.76 33.38 -23.04
CA PHE A 704 6.64 34.49 -23.30
C PHE A 704 8.05 34.15 -22.80
N HIS A 705 9.06 34.40 -23.62
CA HIS A 705 10.42 34.01 -23.28
C HIS A 705 11.02 34.95 -22.23
N PHE A 706 11.04 34.50 -21.00
CA PHE A 706 11.73 35.11 -19.86
C PHE A 706 12.57 34.04 -19.16
N ALA A 707 13.68 34.41 -18.55
CA ALA A 707 14.54 33.48 -17.82
C ALA A 707 13.82 32.79 -16.66
N GLY A 708 14.16 31.53 -16.37
CA GLY A 708 13.66 30.73 -15.24
C GLY A 708 12.87 29.48 -15.64
N GLY A 709 12.44 28.67 -14.67
CA GLY A 709 11.66 27.44 -14.83
C GLY A 709 10.41 27.62 -15.68
N ALA A 710 9.92 26.55 -16.29
CA ALA A 710 8.87 26.66 -17.29
C ALA A 710 7.86 25.51 -17.28
N ARG A 711 7.99 24.56 -16.33
CA ARG A 711 7.09 23.41 -16.22
C ARG A 711 5.72 23.82 -15.71
N PHE A 712 5.68 24.51 -14.56
CA PHE A 712 4.47 25.04 -13.95
C PHE A 712 4.26 26.50 -14.37
N VAL A 713 3.13 26.82 -14.95
CA VAL A 713 2.78 28.19 -15.36
C VAL A 713 1.27 28.42 -15.29
N HIS A 714 0.87 29.67 -15.01
CA HIS A 714 -0.52 30.12 -15.00
C HIS A 714 -0.60 31.58 -15.50
N GLY A 715 -1.79 32.04 -15.86
CA GLY A 715 -2.04 33.43 -16.31
C GLY A 715 -2.70 33.56 -17.66
N SER A 716 -2.77 32.47 -18.46
CA SER A 716 -3.39 32.50 -19.79
C SER A 716 -4.82 31.93 -19.76
N ALA A 717 -5.38 31.72 -20.96
CA ALA A 717 -6.77 31.38 -21.19
C ALA A 717 -6.99 29.89 -21.55
N MET A 718 -6.02 29.00 -21.32
CA MET A 718 -6.26 27.59 -21.56
C MET A 718 -7.30 27.03 -20.56
N PRO A 719 -8.14 26.07 -20.96
CA PRO A 719 -9.16 25.51 -20.08
C PRO A 719 -8.63 25.06 -18.71
N GLN A 720 -7.38 24.51 -18.66
CA GLN A 720 -6.68 24.12 -17.43
C GLN A 720 -6.46 25.28 -16.45
N GLU A 721 -6.40 26.53 -16.97
CA GLU A 721 -6.13 27.74 -16.19
C GLU A 721 -7.40 28.46 -15.76
N ILE A 722 -8.50 28.40 -16.58
CA ILE A 722 -9.71 29.20 -16.40
C ILE A 722 -10.99 28.41 -16.04
N VAL A 723 -10.99 27.08 -16.15
CA VAL A 723 -12.11 26.27 -15.64
C VAL A 723 -11.91 26.05 -14.15
N ILE A 724 -12.54 26.90 -13.36
CA ILE A 724 -12.35 26.95 -11.92
C ILE A 724 -13.39 26.04 -11.22
N PRO A 725 -12.96 25.08 -10.39
CA PRO A 725 -13.87 24.19 -9.69
C PRO A 725 -14.65 24.91 -8.59
N VAL A 726 -15.89 24.48 -8.38
CA VAL A 726 -16.68 24.82 -7.18
C VAL A 726 -17.23 23.51 -6.62
N ILE A 727 -16.65 23.04 -5.52
CA ILE A 727 -17.15 21.88 -4.78
C ILE A 727 -18.09 22.38 -3.70
N THR A 728 -19.30 21.83 -3.65
CA THR A 728 -20.28 22.07 -2.60
C THR A 728 -20.42 20.83 -1.73
N LEU A 729 -20.01 20.94 -0.46
CA LEU A 729 -20.14 19.89 0.55
C LEU A 729 -21.33 20.19 1.45
N ARG A 730 -22.22 19.20 1.61
CA ARG A 730 -23.38 19.26 2.52
C ARG A 730 -23.39 18.02 3.41
N GLU A 731 -23.80 18.23 4.66
CA GLU A 731 -24.04 17.15 5.63
C GLU A 731 -25.23 16.26 5.22
#